data_b684d14c82807ede647ebfb2e1514a20
#
_entry.id   b684d14c82807ede647ebfb2e1514a20
#
_cell.length_a   1.000
_cell.length_b   1.000
_cell.length_c   1.000
_cell.angle_alpha   90.00
_cell.angle_beta   90.00
_cell.angle_gamma   90.00
#
_symmetry.space_group_name_H-M   'P 1'
#
loop_
_entity.id
_entity.type
_entity.pdbx_description
1 polymer ?
#
loop_
_entity_poly.entity_id
_entity_poly.type
_entity_poly.pdbx_seq_one_letter_code
_entity_poly.pdbx_strand_id
1 'polypeptide(L)'
;MTIKEIFDALMVGNSSVVVPANIQYLNDTALELYNTPVLNNEQIETLKEIIMICNVLYNRTDMTVLPVEDGFYDLLLEKYKTYDSNFQVGSAIVEFKNFIENDIEHPRKIAYHPVTFLKQEPKKNVTHQTIFDNIMRYNEPIPIDIRDFTNKGSPPEQVYITKRSHDTEHNHPNLVGTLDKCKFVLNQDAINAGVFSDPNVKILERDFFQDHVQKGIIHSNQELEVVVELKYDGVSVEADCTDEIISARTRGDTGIDKASDITPLLKGYPFPHADLMKNEKPVGVKFEAIMTKTDLCRFNRARDRNYSNCRSAMVGLFTASDAYLYRDYITLVPLALDGFPSEIESRMHEIMILNEFYISHGEPLRYCYFKGTIQELLYYIKAFWDEAKVARDYLNFMYDGIVVSYIDKNIRNKLGRKNSINKYSMAVKFDPLEKQTMFKGYTYEVGQHGDITPMIHYDPVEFIGTIHTKSSGASLARFKELALRYGDFINVTYRNDVMPYVSKVDCAHNRDNPNPIIEFPTTCPICGTALVVTDSGKKALCPNVDCPGRSIQRMVNMFAKMNIKGFADATFGVLHKDHLWQLPLMNKAELCTILGNADGENFYNAIQQLMTTPQKDYIIMGSLGFSSMAHKKWQEILTQIRLKDIEDLFIHSKDVFEFRYKLSEVIKTGTATLNTIAEQWTFFAKDIEFVLHNIPLIESYGNLNVGKKQIRFSGIRNEQLAEQLSTLGYDADDNGSVTKKTDILLIPYEGFTSNKTQKASTNPSTLIVPIQDFMNNMDKYLQ
;
A
#
# COMPACT_ATOMS: atom_id res chain seq x y z
N MET A 1 44.51 -14.18 0.84
CA MET A 1 43.77 -13.50 -0.22
C MET A 1 44.24 -12.07 -0.26
N THR A 2 44.41 -11.49 -1.43
CA THR A 2 44.68 -10.05 -1.59
C THR A 2 43.40 -9.24 -1.36
N ILE A 3 43.54 -7.92 -1.14
CA ILE A 3 42.37 -7.03 -1.01
C ILE A 3 41.47 -7.14 -2.24
N LYS A 4 42.07 -7.18 -3.43
CA LYS A 4 41.36 -7.35 -4.70
C LYS A 4 40.58 -8.67 -4.79
N GLU A 5 41.15 -9.78 -4.39
CA GLU A 5 40.47 -11.08 -4.37
C GLU A 5 39.30 -11.09 -3.38
N ILE A 6 39.41 -10.39 -2.25
CA ILE A 6 38.32 -10.23 -1.29
C ILE A 6 37.21 -9.36 -1.88
N PHE A 7 37.59 -8.24 -2.52
CA PHE A 7 36.68 -7.34 -3.21
C PHE A 7 35.91 -8.06 -4.32
N ASP A 8 36.63 -8.69 -5.24
CA ASP A 8 36.02 -9.41 -6.37
C ASP A 8 35.08 -10.54 -5.90
N ALA A 9 35.45 -11.27 -4.84
CA ALA A 9 34.61 -12.31 -4.27
C ALA A 9 33.33 -11.74 -3.62
N LEU A 10 33.43 -10.61 -2.89
CA LEU A 10 32.27 -9.94 -2.30
C LEU A 10 31.33 -9.36 -3.35
N MET A 11 31.88 -8.81 -4.44
CA MET A 11 31.10 -8.25 -5.53
C MET A 11 30.29 -9.30 -6.30
N VAL A 12 30.73 -10.55 -6.33
CA VAL A 12 29.95 -11.67 -6.88
C VAL A 12 29.09 -12.40 -5.83
N GLY A 13 28.95 -11.82 -4.64
CA GLY A 13 28.08 -12.32 -3.57
C GLY A 13 28.67 -13.47 -2.74
N ASN A 14 29.97 -13.75 -2.87
CA ASN A 14 30.62 -14.78 -2.06
C ASN A 14 31.03 -14.25 -0.69
N SER A 15 30.17 -14.45 0.31
CA SER A 15 30.42 -14.02 1.70
C SER A 15 31.37 -14.94 2.49
N SER A 16 31.77 -16.10 1.95
CA SER A 16 32.71 -17.01 2.63
C SER A 16 34.09 -16.41 2.82
N VAL A 17 34.41 -15.31 2.13
CA VAL A 17 35.66 -14.54 2.29
C VAL A 17 35.64 -13.62 3.54
N VAL A 18 34.50 -13.39 4.15
CA VAL A 18 34.36 -12.59 5.37
C VAL A 18 34.69 -13.44 6.59
N VAL A 19 35.97 -13.67 6.79
CA VAL A 19 36.54 -14.42 7.93
C VAL A 19 37.41 -13.51 8.77
N PRO A 20 37.57 -13.77 10.08
CA PRO A 20 38.34 -12.89 10.97
C PRO A 20 39.75 -12.53 10.45
N ALA A 21 40.42 -13.47 9.81
CA ALA A 21 41.77 -13.23 9.27
C ALA A 21 41.75 -12.23 8.10
N ASN A 22 40.74 -12.27 7.23
CA ASN A 22 40.61 -11.31 6.13
C ASN A 22 40.18 -9.94 6.64
N ILE A 23 39.30 -9.87 7.63
CA ILE A 23 38.89 -8.62 8.29
C ILE A 23 40.09 -7.94 8.96
N GLN A 24 40.94 -8.72 9.67
CA GLN A 24 42.17 -8.19 10.28
C GLN A 24 43.13 -7.67 9.21
N TYR A 25 43.32 -8.41 8.13
CA TYR A 25 44.16 -8.00 7.02
C TYR A 25 43.68 -6.70 6.35
N LEU A 26 42.33 -6.55 6.15
CA LEU A 26 41.75 -5.32 5.65
C LEU A 26 42.01 -4.14 6.57
N ASN A 27 41.87 -4.32 7.87
CA ASN A 27 42.08 -3.26 8.86
C ASN A 27 43.56 -2.85 8.94
N ASP A 28 44.49 -3.81 8.94
CA ASP A 28 45.92 -3.54 8.98
C ASP A 28 46.38 -2.81 7.70
N THR A 29 45.88 -3.22 6.53
CA THR A 29 46.19 -2.57 5.25
C THR A 29 45.57 -1.17 5.19
N ALA A 30 44.36 -0.98 5.69
CA ALA A 30 43.70 0.32 5.78
C ALA A 30 44.52 1.29 6.65
N LEU A 31 45.02 0.81 7.79
CA LEU A 31 45.84 1.61 8.70
C LEU A 31 47.20 1.99 8.08
N GLU A 32 47.83 1.08 7.36
CA GLU A 32 49.08 1.33 6.62
C GLU A 32 48.86 2.41 5.55
N LEU A 33 47.83 2.28 4.72
CA LEU A 33 47.49 3.24 3.68
C LEU A 33 47.14 4.60 4.27
N TYR A 34 46.43 4.64 5.39
CA TYR A 34 46.09 5.89 6.07
C TYR A 34 47.33 6.63 6.54
N ASN A 35 48.32 5.93 7.12
CA ASN A 35 49.54 6.50 7.65
C ASN A 35 50.59 6.85 6.56
N THR A 36 50.39 6.37 5.32
CA THR A 36 51.29 6.69 4.19
C THR A 36 51.01 8.10 3.68
N PRO A 37 51.98 9.06 3.73
CA PRO A 37 51.73 10.47 3.43
C PRO A 37 51.22 10.73 2.01
N VAL A 38 51.77 10.03 1.02
CA VAL A 38 51.39 10.13 -0.40
C VAL A 38 51.30 8.73 -0.96
N LEU A 39 50.13 8.37 -1.52
CA LEU A 39 49.87 7.06 -2.11
C LEU A 39 50.26 7.05 -3.60
N ASN A 40 50.82 5.94 -4.05
CA ASN A 40 50.98 5.67 -5.48
C ASN A 40 49.69 5.14 -6.10
N ASN A 41 49.61 4.99 -7.42
CA ASN A 41 48.40 4.60 -8.12
C ASN A 41 47.83 3.23 -7.68
N GLU A 42 48.69 2.25 -7.38
CA GLU A 42 48.27 0.94 -6.88
C GLU A 42 47.68 1.02 -5.48
N GLN A 43 48.27 1.81 -4.61
CA GLN A 43 47.81 2.08 -3.24
C GLN A 43 46.48 2.86 -3.22
N ILE A 44 46.29 3.80 -4.16
CA ILE A 44 45.04 4.55 -4.32
C ILE A 44 43.94 3.60 -4.70
N GLU A 45 44.16 2.68 -5.65
CA GLU A 45 43.14 1.69 -6.05
C GLU A 45 42.85 0.71 -4.91
N THR A 46 43.88 0.24 -4.18
CA THR A 46 43.67 -0.60 -2.98
C THR A 46 42.85 0.11 -1.90
N LEU A 47 43.10 1.40 -1.67
CA LEU A 47 42.31 2.21 -0.71
C LEU A 47 40.84 2.31 -1.14
N LYS A 48 40.63 2.50 -2.42
CA LYS A 48 39.28 2.49 -3.00
C LYS A 48 38.57 1.16 -2.78
N GLU A 49 39.23 0.04 -3.09
CA GLU A 49 38.69 -1.30 -2.88
C GLU A 49 38.32 -1.54 -1.41
N ILE A 50 39.18 -1.09 -0.46
CA ILE A 50 38.88 -1.19 0.98
C ILE A 50 37.63 -0.37 1.35
N ILE A 51 37.54 0.88 0.91
CA ILE A 51 36.35 1.73 1.16
C ILE A 51 35.10 1.08 0.62
N MET A 52 35.17 0.51 -0.56
CA MET A 52 34.03 -0.20 -1.17
C MET A 52 33.66 -1.49 -0.42
N ILE A 53 34.65 -2.29 0.01
CA ILE A 53 34.42 -3.47 0.86
C ILE A 53 33.75 -3.04 2.17
N CYS A 54 34.25 -2.02 2.83
CA CYS A 54 33.65 -1.49 4.06
C CYS A 54 32.21 -1.03 3.83
N ASN A 55 31.96 -0.33 2.74
CA ASN A 55 30.61 0.12 2.39
C ASN A 55 29.63 -1.06 2.12
N VAL A 56 30.09 -2.09 1.41
CA VAL A 56 29.30 -3.31 1.20
C VAL A 56 29.01 -4.01 2.54
N LEU A 57 30.02 -4.14 3.40
CA LEU A 57 29.88 -4.82 4.70
C LEU A 57 29.10 -3.99 5.71
N TYR A 58 29.25 -2.66 5.71
CA TYR A 58 28.50 -1.73 6.58
C TYR A 58 27.00 -1.75 6.29
N ASN A 59 26.62 -1.88 5.03
CA ASN A 59 25.21 -1.96 4.65
C ASN A 59 24.59 -3.35 4.89
N ARG A 60 25.34 -4.33 5.38
CA ARG A 60 24.86 -5.66 5.76
C ARG A 60 24.47 -5.64 7.24
N THR A 61 23.18 -5.80 7.48
CA THR A 61 22.56 -5.77 8.84
C THR A 61 22.85 -6.99 9.71
N ASP A 62 23.54 -8.00 9.17
CA ASP A 62 23.85 -9.29 9.81
C ASP A 62 25.27 -9.39 10.37
N MET A 63 26.11 -8.36 10.16
CA MET A 63 27.50 -8.39 10.61
C MET A 63 27.65 -7.74 11.99
N THR A 64 28.15 -8.54 12.93
CA THR A 64 28.49 -8.09 14.29
C THR A 64 29.87 -7.43 14.39
N VAL A 65 30.68 -7.50 13.33
CA VAL A 65 32.06 -6.98 13.30
C VAL A 65 32.24 -6.20 12.00
N LEU A 66 32.45 -4.88 12.12
CA LEU A 66 32.86 -4.05 11.00
C LEU A 66 34.35 -4.24 10.75
N PRO A 67 34.81 -4.29 9.48
CA PRO A 67 36.23 -4.41 9.16
C PRO A 67 37.03 -3.19 9.59
N VAL A 68 36.36 -2.03 9.71
CA VAL A 68 36.95 -0.76 10.15
C VAL A 68 35.93 -0.03 11.01
N GLU A 69 36.36 0.63 12.11
CA GLU A 69 35.47 1.47 12.92
C GLU A 69 34.94 2.67 12.13
N ASP A 70 33.68 3.07 12.39
CA ASP A 70 32.95 4.14 11.66
C ASP A 70 33.80 5.44 11.53
N GLY A 71 34.39 5.88 12.61
CA GLY A 71 35.23 7.11 12.59
C GLY A 71 36.51 6.97 11.75
N PHE A 72 37.06 5.75 11.65
CA PHE A 72 38.21 5.49 10.81
C PHE A 72 37.83 5.32 9.34
N TYR A 73 36.67 4.78 9.04
CA TYR A 73 36.10 4.76 7.69
C TYR A 73 35.98 6.16 7.09
N ASP A 74 35.46 7.11 7.85
CA ASP A 74 35.34 8.51 7.41
C ASP A 74 36.71 9.14 7.08
N LEU A 75 37.70 8.84 7.88
CA LEU A 75 39.10 9.32 7.63
C LEU A 75 39.72 8.72 6.36
N LEU A 76 39.43 7.44 6.09
CA LEU A 76 39.87 6.78 4.84
C LEU A 76 39.19 7.40 3.63
N LEU A 77 37.91 7.67 3.75
CA LEU A 77 37.13 8.31 2.70
C LEU A 77 37.60 9.75 2.43
N GLU A 78 37.85 10.54 3.47
CA GLU A 78 38.45 11.88 3.31
C GLU A 78 39.82 11.82 2.63
N LYS A 79 40.67 10.87 3.03
CA LYS A 79 41.97 10.67 2.39
C LYS A 79 41.83 10.31 0.92
N TYR A 80 40.94 9.40 0.56
CA TYR A 80 40.70 9.02 -0.84
C TYR A 80 40.21 10.20 -1.68
N LYS A 81 39.32 11.03 -1.15
CA LYS A 81 38.82 12.24 -1.81
C LYS A 81 39.90 13.27 -2.14
N THR A 82 41.05 13.20 -1.49
CA THR A 82 42.20 14.06 -1.89
C THR A 82 42.79 13.64 -3.24
N TYR A 83 42.59 12.40 -3.67
CA TYR A 83 43.05 11.86 -4.96
C TYR A 83 41.94 11.85 -6.02
N ASP A 84 40.68 11.71 -5.62
CA ASP A 84 39.47 11.77 -6.49
C ASP A 84 38.36 12.57 -5.79
N SER A 85 38.34 13.88 -6.06
CA SER A 85 37.39 14.81 -5.47
C SER A 85 35.94 14.58 -5.91
N ASN A 86 35.71 13.83 -7.00
CA ASN A 86 34.41 13.52 -7.53
C ASN A 86 33.87 12.16 -7.01
N PHE A 87 34.69 11.43 -6.26
CA PHE A 87 34.29 10.17 -5.68
C PHE A 87 33.15 10.38 -4.67
N GLN A 88 32.00 9.92 -5.02
CA GLN A 88 30.86 9.84 -4.12
C GLN A 88 30.68 8.39 -3.71
N VAL A 89 30.75 8.13 -2.41
CA VAL A 89 30.23 6.88 -1.86
C VAL A 89 28.72 6.99 -1.96
N GLY A 90 28.22 6.73 -3.15
CA GLY A 90 26.82 6.40 -3.34
C GLY A 90 26.58 5.05 -2.67
N SER A 91 25.39 4.83 -2.14
CA SER A 91 24.97 3.50 -1.69
C SER A 91 25.47 2.46 -2.70
N ALA A 92 25.88 1.28 -2.24
CA ALA A 92 26.39 0.17 -3.10
C ALA A 92 25.49 -0.12 -4.33
N ILE A 93 24.26 0.38 -4.32
CA ILE A 93 23.30 0.38 -5.43
C ILE A 93 23.78 1.22 -6.63
N VAL A 94 24.52 2.33 -6.44
CA VAL A 94 24.93 3.21 -7.57
C VAL A 94 26.11 2.60 -8.32
N GLU A 95 27.05 1.98 -7.64
CA GLU A 95 28.19 1.32 -8.31
C GLU A 95 27.81 -0.08 -8.81
N PHE A 96 26.87 -0.77 -8.15
CA PHE A 96 26.23 -1.97 -8.70
C PHE A 96 25.49 -1.67 -10.01
N LYS A 97 24.95 -0.47 -10.19
CA LYS A 97 24.43 0.00 -11.48
C LYS A 97 25.50 0.00 -12.58
N ASN A 98 26.69 0.51 -12.28
CA ASN A 98 27.78 0.59 -13.26
C ASN A 98 28.35 -0.81 -13.59
N PHE A 99 28.38 -1.73 -12.63
CA PHE A 99 28.86 -3.09 -12.82
C PHE A 99 27.88 -3.92 -13.67
N ILE A 100 26.59 -3.84 -13.40
CA ILE A 100 25.55 -4.51 -14.22
C ILE A 100 25.52 -3.95 -15.65
N GLU A 101 25.78 -2.65 -15.83
CA GLU A 101 25.75 -2.01 -17.14
C GLU A 101 26.88 -2.47 -18.09
N ASN A 102 28.00 -2.88 -17.55
CA ASN A 102 29.16 -3.31 -18.36
C ASN A 102 29.21 -4.79 -18.70
N ASP A 103 28.45 -5.64 -17.99
CA ASP A 103 28.55 -7.10 -18.13
C ASP A 103 27.39 -7.75 -18.94
N ILE A 104 26.45 -6.94 -19.47
CA ILE A 104 25.28 -7.45 -20.19
C ILE A 104 25.46 -7.37 -21.72
N GLU A 105 26.48 -8.00 -22.26
CA GLU A 105 26.55 -8.15 -23.74
C GLU A 105 26.02 -9.48 -24.30
N HIS A 106 25.79 -10.50 -23.49
CA HIS A 106 25.21 -11.76 -24.02
C HIS A 106 24.28 -12.48 -23.01
N PRO A 107 23.00 -12.64 -23.32
CA PRO A 107 22.14 -13.54 -22.56
C PRO A 107 22.55 -15.01 -22.84
N ARG A 108 23.05 -15.70 -21.82
CA ARG A 108 23.25 -17.15 -21.89
C ARG A 108 21.89 -17.83 -21.90
N LYS A 109 21.57 -18.57 -22.95
CA LYS A 109 20.45 -19.51 -22.94
C LYS A 109 20.75 -20.63 -21.95
N ILE A 110 20.10 -20.60 -20.81
CA ILE A 110 20.18 -21.69 -19.83
C ILE A 110 19.08 -22.69 -20.18
N ALA A 111 19.48 -23.93 -20.49
CA ALA A 111 18.54 -25.01 -20.67
C ALA A 111 17.86 -25.32 -19.33
N TYR A 112 16.55 -25.13 -19.28
CA TYR A 112 15.73 -25.41 -18.12
C TYR A 112 15.57 -26.92 -17.94
N HIS A 113 15.94 -27.44 -16.78
CA HIS A 113 15.54 -28.76 -16.33
C HIS A 113 14.39 -28.59 -15.32
N PRO A 114 13.21 -29.20 -15.58
CA PRO A 114 12.12 -29.15 -14.61
C PRO A 114 12.60 -29.78 -13.30
N VAL A 115 12.81 -28.96 -12.32
CA VAL A 115 13.15 -29.44 -10.99
C VAL A 115 11.91 -30.11 -10.45
N THR A 116 12.04 -31.38 -10.10
CA THR A 116 10.99 -32.15 -9.42
C THR A 116 10.75 -31.56 -8.04
N PHE A 117 9.97 -30.50 -7.93
CA PHE A 117 9.53 -29.89 -6.67
C PHE A 117 8.61 -30.79 -5.86
N LEU A 118 8.25 -31.93 -6.41
CA LEU A 118 7.11 -32.75 -6.06
C LEU A 118 7.24 -33.54 -4.74
N LYS A 119 8.39 -33.62 -4.10
CA LYS A 119 8.54 -34.36 -2.83
C LYS A 119 9.72 -33.82 -2.02
N GLN A 120 9.65 -32.62 -1.53
CA GLN A 120 10.44 -32.30 -0.35
C GLN A 120 9.62 -32.67 0.89
N GLU A 121 9.76 -33.89 1.36
CA GLU A 121 9.41 -34.21 2.74
C GLU A 121 10.17 -33.22 3.66
N PRO A 122 9.55 -32.74 4.73
CA PRO A 122 10.22 -31.83 5.65
C PRO A 122 11.51 -32.50 6.12
N LYS A 123 12.64 -31.96 5.73
CA LYS A 123 13.94 -32.47 6.15
C LYS A 123 14.01 -32.24 7.65
N LYS A 124 14.28 -33.29 8.42
CA LYS A 124 14.44 -33.25 9.88
C LYS A 124 15.51 -32.25 10.36
N ASN A 125 16.36 -31.72 9.46
CA ASN A 125 17.41 -30.76 9.75
C ASN A 125 17.32 -29.57 8.79
N VAL A 126 16.33 -28.69 8.97
CA VAL A 126 16.26 -27.41 8.24
C VAL A 126 17.26 -26.46 8.89
N THR A 127 18.31 -26.08 8.18
CA THR A 127 19.30 -25.08 8.62
C THR A 127 19.02 -23.73 7.98
N HIS A 128 19.57 -22.66 8.56
CA HIS A 128 19.54 -21.31 7.97
C HIS A 128 20.07 -21.32 6.53
N GLN A 129 21.17 -22.03 6.27
CA GLN A 129 21.74 -22.16 4.92
C GLN A 129 20.76 -22.84 3.96
N THR A 130 20.07 -23.90 4.37
CA THR A 130 19.07 -24.58 3.51
C THR A 130 17.90 -23.64 3.16
N ILE A 131 17.49 -22.79 4.10
CA ILE A 131 16.44 -21.78 3.88
C ILE A 131 16.94 -20.73 2.90
N PHE A 132 18.13 -20.19 3.12
CA PHE A 132 18.75 -19.22 2.24
C PHE A 132 18.89 -19.74 0.82
N ASP A 133 19.41 -20.96 0.64
CA ASP A 133 19.56 -21.61 -0.65
C ASP A 133 18.21 -21.77 -1.38
N ASN A 134 17.14 -22.06 -0.65
CA ASN A 134 15.81 -22.14 -1.22
C ASN A 134 15.28 -20.75 -1.67
N ILE A 135 15.58 -19.71 -0.92
CA ILE A 135 15.23 -18.33 -1.30
C ILE A 135 16.02 -17.91 -2.54
N MET A 136 17.30 -18.29 -2.63
CA MET A 136 18.22 -17.91 -3.69
C MET A 136 18.16 -18.78 -4.94
N ARG A 137 17.51 -19.95 -4.89
CA ARG A 137 17.56 -21.02 -5.91
C ARG A 137 17.29 -20.56 -7.33
N TYR A 138 16.61 -19.45 -7.53
CA TYR A 138 16.24 -18.93 -8.85
C TYR A 138 16.90 -17.59 -9.15
N ASN A 139 18.13 -17.39 -8.67
CA ASN A 139 18.81 -16.09 -8.74
C ASN A 139 19.29 -15.70 -10.14
N GLU A 140 19.27 -16.62 -11.10
CA GLU A 140 19.57 -16.29 -12.48
C GLU A 140 18.29 -15.80 -13.16
N PRO A 141 18.22 -14.52 -13.61
CA PRO A 141 17.10 -14.06 -14.41
C PRO A 141 17.07 -14.90 -15.69
N ILE A 142 15.97 -15.60 -15.90
CA ILE A 142 15.69 -16.18 -17.21
C ILE A 142 15.37 -14.99 -18.10
N PRO A 143 16.19 -14.71 -19.14
CA PRO A 143 15.85 -13.64 -20.07
C PRO A 143 14.64 -14.09 -20.86
N ILE A 144 13.47 -13.62 -20.44
CA ILE A 144 12.25 -13.80 -21.22
C ILE A 144 12.32 -12.76 -22.31
N ASP A 145 12.58 -13.19 -23.53
CA ASP A 145 12.39 -12.34 -24.68
C ASP A 145 10.89 -12.31 -25.03
N ILE A 146 10.16 -11.37 -24.43
CA ILE A 146 8.73 -11.19 -24.68
C ILE A 146 8.46 -10.96 -26.18
N ARG A 147 9.45 -10.50 -26.94
CA ARG A 147 9.36 -10.33 -28.38
C ARG A 147 9.07 -11.65 -29.10
N ASP A 148 9.44 -12.80 -28.54
CA ASP A 148 9.10 -14.11 -29.12
C ASP A 148 7.59 -14.42 -29.07
N PHE A 149 6.82 -13.74 -28.23
CA PHE A 149 5.36 -13.90 -28.10
C PHE A 149 4.58 -12.87 -28.92
N THR A 150 5.17 -11.73 -29.25
CA THR A 150 4.50 -10.68 -30.03
C THR A 150 4.50 -10.95 -31.53
N ASN A 151 5.25 -11.94 -32.00
CA ASN A 151 5.37 -12.28 -33.44
C ASN A 151 4.18 -13.04 -34.05
N LYS A 152 3.10 -13.27 -33.31
CA LYS A 152 1.83 -13.83 -33.83
C LYS A 152 0.76 -12.80 -34.10
N GLY A 153 1.10 -11.67 -34.65
CA GLY A 153 0.14 -10.65 -35.08
C GLY A 153 0.82 -9.31 -35.22
N SER A 154 0.42 -8.52 -36.23
CA SER A 154 0.82 -7.12 -36.33
C SER A 154 0.52 -6.44 -35.01
N PRO A 155 1.39 -5.52 -34.50
CA PRO A 155 1.09 -4.76 -33.31
C PRO A 155 -0.27 -4.11 -33.50
N PRO A 156 -1.18 -4.21 -32.53
CA PRO A 156 -2.46 -3.55 -32.64
C PRO A 156 -2.19 -2.06 -32.89
N GLU A 157 -2.85 -1.48 -33.89
CA GLU A 157 -2.78 -0.05 -34.19
C GLU A 157 -2.93 0.70 -32.87
N GLN A 158 -1.87 1.41 -32.48
CA GLN A 158 -1.79 2.33 -31.34
C GLN A 158 -2.81 2.03 -30.23
N VAL A 159 -2.55 1.02 -29.41
CA VAL A 159 -3.29 0.83 -28.18
C VAL A 159 -2.80 1.89 -27.19
N TYR A 160 -3.42 3.05 -27.26
CA TYR A 160 -3.35 3.97 -26.16
C TYR A 160 -4.03 3.27 -24.98
N ILE A 161 -3.42 3.28 -23.81
CA ILE A 161 -4.19 3.20 -22.57
C ILE A 161 -4.97 4.50 -22.56
N THR A 162 -6.09 4.48 -23.30
CA THR A 162 -6.98 5.61 -23.36
C THR A 162 -7.43 5.86 -21.96
N LYS A 163 -7.01 7.01 -21.44
CA LYS A 163 -7.55 7.68 -20.27
C LYS A 163 -8.20 6.69 -19.33
N ARG A 164 -7.62 6.53 -18.13
CA ARG A 164 -8.32 5.84 -17.05
C ARG A 164 -9.79 5.94 -17.27
N SER A 165 -10.44 4.85 -17.65
CA SER A 165 -11.88 4.87 -17.80
C SER A 165 -12.40 5.03 -16.36
N HIS A 166 -12.74 6.26 -16.00
CA HIS A 166 -13.25 6.61 -14.69
C HIS A 166 -14.59 5.94 -14.36
N ASP A 167 -15.16 5.22 -15.30
CA ASP A 167 -16.56 4.83 -15.31
C ASP A 167 -16.83 3.33 -15.37
N THR A 168 -15.82 2.49 -15.41
CA THR A 168 -16.06 1.05 -15.29
C THR A 168 -16.03 0.66 -13.83
N GLU A 169 -17.17 0.64 -13.18
CA GLU A 169 -17.43 -0.21 -12.02
C GLU A 169 -17.28 -1.65 -12.51
N HIS A 170 -16.07 -2.16 -12.45
CA HIS A 170 -15.82 -3.57 -12.73
C HIS A 170 -16.10 -4.32 -11.45
N ASN A 171 -17.25 -4.96 -11.39
CA ASN A 171 -17.44 -6.06 -10.46
C ASN A 171 -16.44 -7.14 -10.85
N HIS A 172 -15.42 -7.36 -10.03
CA HIS A 172 -14.55 -8.50 -10.20
C HIS A 172 -15.35 -9.78 -9.91
N PRO A 173 -15.60 -10.65 -10.87
CA PRO A 173 -16.29 -11.90 -10.60
C PRO A 173 -15.50 -12.81 -9.65
N ASN A 174 -14.18 -12.58 -9.55
CA ASN A 174 -13.25 -13.38 -8.77
C ASN A 174 -12.34 -12.46 -7.94
N LEU A 175 -12.77 -12.08 -6.73
CA LEU A 175 -11.96 -11.30 -5.81
C LEU A 175 -10.96 -12.19 -5.08
N VAL A 176 -9.68 -12.05 -5.39
CA VAL A 176 -8.63 -12.63 -4.56
C VAL A 176 -8.34 -11.72 -3.38
N GLY A 177 -8.59 -12.21 -2.16
CA GLY A 177 -8.56 -11.42 -0.94
C GLY A 177 -7.21 -10.76 -0.64
N THR A 178 -7.22 -9.76 0.21
CA THR A 178 -6.01 -9.13 0.74
C THR A 178 -5.44 -9.91 1.92
N LEU A 179 -4.24 -9.55 2.37
CA LEU A 179 -3.60 -10.15 3.53
C LEU A 179 -3.67 -9.22 4.74
N ASP A 180 -3.96 -9.77 5.92
CA ASP A 180 -3.67 -9.10 7.18
C ASP A 180 -2.15 -8.99 7.36
N LYS A 181 -1.71 -7.96 8.08
CA LYS A 181 -0.30 -7.67 8.29
C LYS A 181 0.03 -7.68 9.77
N CYS A 182 1.13 -8.32 10.14
CA CYS A 182 1.63 -8.33 11.51
C CYS A 182 3.15 -8.08 11.56
N LYS A 183 3.67 -7.96 12.78
CA LYS A 183 5.11 -7.93 13.06
C LYS A 183 5.56 -9.27 13.61
N PHE A 184 6.83 -9.55 13.44
CA PHE A 184 7.47 -10.67 14.11
C PHE A 184 8.07 -10.17 15.44
N VAL A 185 7.57 -10.65 16.56
CA VAL A 185 8.09 -10.27 17.89
C VAL A 185 8.35 -11.57 18.64
N LEU A 186 9.60 -12.01 18.64
CA LEU A 186 10.07 -13.17 19.42
C LEU A 186 11.29 -12.84 20.28
N ASN A 187 11.66 -11.56 20.37
CA ASN A 187 12.79 -11.24 21.21
C ASN A 187 12.30 -10.88 22.63
N GLN A 188 13.04 -11.33 23.65
CA GLN A 188 12.69 -11.09 25.04
C GLN A 188 12.60 -9.60 25.39
N ASP A 189 13.35 -8.73 24.67
CA ASP A 189 13.34 -7.30 24.90
C ASP A 189 12.00 -6.67 24.46
N ALA A 190 11.42 -7.14 23.36
CA ALA A 190 10.09 -6.69 22.94
C ALA A 190 8.98 -7.19 23.88
N ILE A 191 9.14 -8.40 24.43
CA ILE A 191 8.25 -8.94 25.48
C ILE A 191 8.38 -8.09 26.75
N ASN A 192 9.60 -7.79 27.18
CA ASN A 192 9.89 -6.96 28.35
C ASN A 192 9.42 -5.51 28.16
N ALA A 193 9.45 -4.98 26.95
CA ALA A 193 8.91 -3.67 26.58
C ALA A 193 7.36 -3.62 26.49
N GLY A 194 6.68 -4.75 26.76
CA GLY A 194 5.22 -4.80 26.74
C GLY A 194 4.58 -4.80 25.34
N VAL A 195 5.38 -4.94 24.26
CA VAL A 195 4.87 -4.94 22.88
C VAL A 195 3.91 -6.10 22.64
N PHE A 196 4.12 -7.23 23.32
CA PHE A 196 3.24 -8.41 23.20
C PHE A 196 1.82 -8.14 23.73
N SER A 197 1.68 -7.28 24.70
CA SER A 197 0.39 -6.90 25.29
C SER A 197 -0.26 -5.66 24.63
N ASP A 198 0.43 -4.97 23.72
CA ASP A 198 -0.13 -3.84 23.02
C ASP A 198 -1.19 -4.30 21.98
N PRO A 199 -2.47 -3.93 22.15
CA PRO A 199 -3.53 -4.33 21.24
C PRO A 199 -3.43 -3.63 19.86
N ASN A 200 -2.66 -2.56 19.75
CA ASN A 200 -2.48 -1.83 18.48
C ASN A 200 -1.40 -2.46 17.59
N VAL A 201 -0.58 -3.36 18.13
CA VAL A 201 0.46 -4.06 17.39
C VAL A 201 0.02 -5.52 17.16
N LYS A 202 -0.20 -5.89 15.90
CA LYS A 202 -0.48 -7.28 15.53
C LYS A 202 0.82 -8.10 15.53
N ILE A 203 0.78 -9.27 16.14
CA ILE A 203 1.90 -10.19 16.30
C ILE A 203 1.52 -11.56 15.74
N LEU A 204 2.41 -12.20 14.98
CA LEU A 204 2.12 -13.48 14.32
C LEU A 204 1.65 -14.56 15.29
N GLU A 205 2.35 -14.76 16.39
CA GLU A 205 1.99 -15.78 17.39
C GLU A 205 0.59 -15.53 17.95
N ARG A 206 0.33 -14.33 18.48
CA ARG A 206 -0.92 -13.98 19.16
C ARG A 206 -2.10 -13.88 18.20
N ASP A 207 -1.94 -13.13 17.12
CA ASP A 207 -3.06 -12.68 16.26
C ASP A 207 -3.31 -13.60 15.07
N PHE A 208 -2.47 -14.64 14.88
CA PHE A 208 -2.69 -15.65 13.87
C PHE A 208 -2.83 -17.04 14.52
N PHE A 209 -1.78 -17.58 15.14
CA PHE A 209 -1.85 -18.94 15.69
C PHE A 209 -2.75 -19.04 16.93
N GLN A 210 -2.53 -18.21 17.96
CA GLN A 210 -3.30 -18.28 19.21
C GLN A 210 -4.77 -17.87 19.01
N ASP A 211 -5.06 -16.89 18.13
CA ASP A 211 -6.42 -16.52 17.77
C ASP A 211 -7.18 -17.70 17.13
N HIS A 212 -6.51 -18.50 16.28
CA HIS A 212 -7.12 -19.68 15.67
C HIS A 212 -7.28 -20.85 16.64
N VAL A 213 -6.40 -20.97 17.63
CA VAL A 213 -6.58 -21.94 18.75
C VAL A 213 -7.80 -21.54 19.59
N GLN A 214 -7.93 -20.26 19.97
CA GLN A 214 -9.08 -19.77 20.74
C GLN A 214 -10.41 -19.94 20.00
N LYS A 215 -10.40 -19.89 18.68
CA LYS A 215 -11.59 -20.14 17.83
C LYS A 215 -11.87 -21.62 17.61
N GLY A 216 -11.06 -22.53 18.15
CA GLY A 216 -11.22 -23.98 17.99
C GLY A 216 -11.01 -24.47 16.53
N ILE A 217 -10.28 -23.72 15.72
CA ILE A 217 -9.99 -24.08 14.32
C ILE A 217 -8.81 -25.03 14.25
N ILE A 218 -7.81 -24.80 15.11
CA ILE A 218 -6.62 -25.64 15.33
C ILE A 218 -6.45 -25.92 16.83
N HIS A 219 -5.62 -26.89 17.19
CA HIS A 219 -5.28 -27.20 18.57
C HIS A 219 -3.84 -26.80 18.89
N SER A 220 -3.56 -26.40 20.13
CA SER A 220 -2.25 -25.87 20.56
C SER A 220 -1.08 -26.84 20.32
N ASN A 221 -1.33 -28.15 20.48
CA ASN A 221 -0.33 -29.22 20.34
C ASN A 221 -0.46 -29.96 19.01
N GLN A 222 -1.27 -29.46 18.07
CA GLN A 222 -1.44 -30.05 16.75
C GLN A 222 -0.19 -29.82 15.92
N GLU A 223 0.29 -30.85 15.20
CA GLU A 223 1.19 -30.65 14.09
C GLU A 223 0.46 -29.95 12.96
N LEU A 224 1.00 -28.84 12.52
CA LEU A 224 0.47 -28.00 11.45
C LEU A 224 1.46 -27.96 10.29
N GLU A 225 0.92 -27.72 9.11
CA GLU A 225 1.69 -27.52 7.89
C GLU A 225 1.48 -26.10 7.37
N VAL A 226 2.58 -25.38 7.18
CA VAL A 226 2.56 -24.02 6.64
C VAL A 226 3.55 -23.87 5.51
N VAL A 227 3.21 -23.02 4.56
CA VAL A 227 4.14 -22.50 3.57
C VAL A 227 4.47 -21.06 3.93
N VAL A 228 5.75 -20.72 3.77
CA VAL A 228 6.26 -19.36 3.96
C VAL A 228 6.85 -18.88 2.65
N GLU A 229 6.36 -17.76 2.16
CA GLU A 229 6.66 -17.19 0.84
C GLU A 229 7.22 -15.79 0.99
N LEU A 230 8.00 -15.31 0.01
CA LEU A 230 8.39 -13.90 -0.05
C LEU A 230 7.17 -13.03 -0.34
N LYS A 231 7.09 -11.88 0.31
CA LYS A 231 6.07 -10.86 0.05
C LYS A 231 6.59 -9.83 -0.95
N TYR A 232 6.35 -10.07 -2.22
CA TYR A 232 6.77 -9.19 -3.30
C TYR A 232 6.20 -7.79 -3.16
N ASP A 233 6.97 -6.78 -3.57
CA ASP A 233 6.60 -5.38 -3.47
C ASP A 233 6.49 -4.74 -4.87
N GLY A 234 5.29 -4.73 -5.39
CA GLY A 234 4.96 -4.22 -6.72
C GLY A 234 3.58 -3.56 -6.74
N VAL A 235 2.84 -3.83 -7.79
CA VAL A 235 1.44 -3.43 -7.97
C VAL A 235 0.58 -4.69 -8.11
N SER A 236 -0.41 -4.81 -7.25
CA SER A 236 -1.33 -5.96 -7.28
C SER A 236 -2.21 -5.91 -8.51
N VAL A 237 -2.24 -7.01 -9.24
CA VAL A 237 -3.01 -7.23 -10.46
C VAL A 237 -3.94 -8.42 -10.25
N GLU A 238 -5.18 -8.26 -10.65
CA GLU A 238 -6.15 -9.34 -10.74
C GLU A 238 -6.48 -9.55 -12.22
N ALA A 239 -6.32 -10.79 -12.69
CA ALA A 239 -6.52 -11.13 -14.08
C ALA A 239 -7.49 -12.31 -14.23
N ASP A 240 -8.28 -12.26 -15.27
CA ASP A 240 -9.06 -13.42 -15.73
C ASP A 240 -8.26 -14.11 -16.84
N CYS A 241 -8.01 -15.40 -16.67
CA CYS A 241 -7.18 -16.19 -17.55
C CYS A 241 -7.96 -17.37 -18.16
N THR A 242 -7.69 -17.61 -19.42
CA THR A 242 -7.98 -18.87 -20.11
C THR A 242 -6.64 -19.57 -20.38
N ASP A 243 -6.30 -19.89 -21.59
CA ASP A 243 -4.95 -20.24 -22.03
C ASP A 243 -4.02 -19.00 -22.10
N GLU A 244 -4.61 -17.82 -21.98
CA GLU A 244 -3.94 -16.54 -21.91
C GLU A 244 -4.65 -15.59 -20.93
N ILE A 245 -4.02 -14.48 -20.55
CA ILE A 245 -4.68 -13.38 -19.84
C ILE A 245 -5.64 -12.69 -20.81
N ILE A 246 -6.94 -12.76 -20.50
CA ILE A 246 -8.01 -12.15 -21.30
C ILE A 246 -8.44 -10.78 -20.78
N SER A 247 -8.35 -10.57 -19.47
CA SER A 247 -8.58 -9.28 -18.83
C SER A 247 -7.67 -9.12 -17.60
N ALA A 248 -7.27 -7.89 -17.31
CA ALA A 248 -6.44 -7.59 -16.14
C ALA A 248 -6.73 -6.21 -15.57
N ARG A 249 -6.71 -6.11 -14.24
CA ARG A 249 -7.04 -4.89 -13.51
C ARG A 249 -6.11 -4.69 -12.33
N THR A 250 -5.80 -3.44 -12.00
CA THR A 250 -5.15 -3.15 -10.73
C THR A 250 -6.16 -3.25 -9.60
N ARG A 251 -5.67 -3.48 -8.39
CA ARG A 251 -6.52 -3.40 -7.20
C ARG A 251 -7.08 -1.99 -7.05
N GLY A 252 -8.40 -1.85 -6.91
CA GLY A 252 -9.06 -0.58 -6.59
C GLY A 252 -8.72 -0.10 -5.18
N ASP A 253 -8.98 1.18 -4.92
CA ASP A 253 -8.88 1.73 -3.57
C ASP A 253 -10.02 1.18 -2.69
N THR A 254 -9.68 0.80 -1.46
CA THR A 254 -10.67 0.27 -0.50
C THR A 254 -11.70 1.34 -0.16
N GLY A 255 -12.86 1.29 -0.81
CA GLY A 255 -14.00 2.18 -0.55
C GLY A 255 -14.63 2.82 -1.78
N ILE A 256 -13.93 2.84 -2.91
CA ILE A 256 -14.48 3.20 -4.20
C ILE A 256 -13.89 2.19 -5.18
N ASP A 257 -14.69 1.27 -5.69
CA ASP A 257 -14.30 0.13 -6.54
C ASP A 257 -13.80 0.55 -7.94
N LYS A 258 -12.80 1.42 -7.98
CA LYS A 258 -12.20 1.90 -9.22
C LYS A 258 -10.84 1.25 -9.45
N ALA A 259 -10.88 0.01 -9.90
CA ALA A 259 -9.71 -0.64 -10.48
C ALA A 259 -9.36 0.02 -11.83
N SER A 260 -8.07 0.23 -12.10
CA SER A 260 -7.64 0.66 -13.44
C SER A 260 -7.59 -0.57 -14.35
N ASP A 261 -8.23 -0.49 -15.50
CA ASP A 261 -8.12 -1.53 -16.53
C ASP A 261 -6.72 -1.48 -17.17
N ILE A 262 -5.96 -2.55 -16.98
CA ILE A 262 -4.62 -2.73 -17.56
C ILE A 262 -4.60 -3.91 -18.56
N THR A 263 -5.77 -4.38 -18.97
CA THR A 263 -5.92 -5.42 -19.99
C THR A 263 -5.06 -5.16 -21.23
N PRO A 264 -5.00 -3.92 -21.79
CA PRO A 264 -4.17 -3.66 -22.95
C PRO A 264 -2.68 -3.95 -22.77
N LEU A 265 -2.17 -3.92 -21.52
CA LEU A 265 -0.77 -4.22 -21.22
C LEU A 265 -0.50 -5.72 -21.11
N LEU A 266 -1.46 -6.49 -20.61
CA LEU A 266 -1.24 -7.88 -20.19
C LEU A 266 -2.03 -8.90 -21.02
N LYS A 267 -2.97 -8.47 -21.86
CA LYS A 267 -3.72 -9.38 -22.74
C LYS A 267 -2.78 -10.17 -23.66
N GLY A 268 -3.04 -11.46 -23.78
CA GLY A 268 -2.25 -12.37 -24.62
C GLY A 268 -1.02 -12.96 -23.92
N TYR A 269 -0.77 -12.63 -22.62
CA TYR A 269 0.22 -13.38 -21.85
C TYR A 269 -0.27 -14.81 -21.64
N PRO A 270 0.47 -15.83 -22.09
CA PRO A 270 0.00 -17.21 -22.00
C PRO A 270 -0.15 -17.68 -20.56
N PHE A 271 -1.21 -18.44 -20.31
CA PHE A 271 -1.47 -19.13 -19.05
C PHE A 271 -1.58 -20.64 -19.34
N PRO A 272 -0.60 -21.47 -18.97
CA PRO A 272 -0.43 -22.83 -19.50
C PRO A 272 -1.42 -23.87 -18.96
N HIS A 273 -2.52 -23.46 -18.32
CA HIS A 273 -3.42 -24.39 -17.64
C HIS A 273 -4.82 -24.51 -18.23
N ALA A 274 -4.93 -24.50 -19.54
CA ALA A 274 -6.21 -24.74 -20.24
C ALA A 274 -6.94 -26.01 -19.75
N ASP A 275 -6.20 -27.05 -19.36
CA ASP A 275 -6.76 -28.30 -18.84
C ASP A 275 -7.52 -28.15 -17.50
N LEU A 276 -7.23 -27.10 -16.73
CA LEU A 276 -7.96 -26.80 -15.47
C LEU A 276 -9.33 -26.18 -15.72
N MET A 277 -9.60 -25.77 -16.95
CA MET A 277 -10.81 -25.07 -17.33
C MET A 277 -11.89 -26.02 -17.90
N LYS A 278 -12.24 -27.02 -17.12
CA LYS A 278 -13.24 -28.04 -17.53
C LYS A 278 -14.61 -27.48 -17.94
N ASN A 279 -14.89 -26.20 -17.68
CA ASN A 279 -16.22 -25.60 -17.89
C ASN A 279 -16.18 -24.28 -18.70
N GLU A 280 -15.15 -24.04 -19.52
CA GLU A 280 -15.01 -22.80 -20.33
C GLU A 280 -15.08 -21.47 -19.55
N LYS A 281 -15.00 -21.52 -18.22
CA LYS A 281 -15.00 -20.32 -17.38
C LYS A 281 -13.59 -19.83 -17.15
N PRO A 282 -13.34 -18.52 -17.28
CA PRO A 282 -12.04 -17.95 -16.93
C PRO A 282 -11.68 -18.21 -15.47
N VAL A 283 -10.39 -18.35 -15.22
CA VAL A 283 -9.81 -18.48 -13.89
C VAL A 283 -9.33 -17.13 -13.42
N GLY A 284 -9.73 -16.74 -12.25
CA GLY A 284 -9.16 -15.56 -11.57
C GLY A 284 -7.76 -15.88 -11.05
N VAL A 285 -6.79 -15.08 -11.45
CA VAL A 285 -5.40 -15.18 -10.96
C VAL A 285 -4.97 -13.85 -10.40
N LYS A 286 -4.42 -13.91 -9.19
CA LYS A 286 -3.79 -12.74 -8.59
C LYS A 286 -2.30 -12.75 -8.85
N PHE A 287 -1.81 -11.65 -9.39
CA PHE A 287 -0.38 -11.40 -9.59
C PHE A 287 0.09 -10.21 -8.73
N GLU A 288 1.37 -10.18 -8.46
CA GLU A 288 2.08 -8.95 -8.16
C GLU A 288 2.91 -8.59 -9.39
N ALA A 289 2.62 -7.47 -10.02
CA ALA A 289 3.42 -6.94 -11.11
C ALA A 289 4.60 -6.17 -10.52
N ILE A 290 5.79 -6.66 -10.76
CA ILE A 290 7.04 -6.08 -10.28
C ILE A 290 7.91 -5.61 -11.44
N MET A 291 8.84 -4.72 -11.14
CA MET A 291 9.97 -4.38 -12.02
C MET A 291 11.23 -4.88 -11.35
N THR A 292 12.11 -5.53 -12.09
CA THR A 292 13.40 -5.94 -11.52
C THR A 292 14.30 -4.73 -11.30
N LYS A 293 15.30 -4.87 -10.42
CA LYS A 293 16.29 -3.79 -10.19
C LYS A 293 17.04 -3.45 -11.48
N THR A 294 17.38 -4.48 -12.29
CA THR A 294 18.00 -4.30 -13.60
C THR A 294 17.09 -3.54 -14.57
N ASP A 295 15.81 -3.92 -14.62
CA ASP A 295 14.86 -3.27 -15.51
C ASP A 295 14.52 -1.85 -15.07
N LEU A 296 14.56 -1.53 -13.78
CA LEU A 296 14.46 -0.16 -13.29
C LEU A 296 15.52 0.75 -13.92
N CYS A 297 16.78 0.29 -13.97
CA CYS A 297 17.85 1.05 -14.58
C CYS A 297 17.64 1.27 -16.08
N ARG A 298 17.21 0.22 -16.79
CA ARG A 298 16.90 0.27 -18.22
C ARG A 298 15.69 1.17 -18.50
N PHE A 299 14.63 1.02 -17.72
CA PHE A 299 13.40 1.81 -17.84
C PHE A 299 13.63 3.30 -17.59
N ASN A 300 14.40 3.65 -16.55
CA ASN A 300 14.78 5.03 -16.28
C ASN A 300 15.53 5.66 -17.46
N ARG A 301 16.47 4.90 -18.06
CA ARG A 301 17.23 5.36 -19.23
C ARG A 301 16.31 5.51 -20.45
N ALA A 302 15.44 4.51 -20.71
CA ALA A 302 14.56 4.51 -21.88
C ALA A 302 13.54 5.66 -21.86
N ARG A 303 13.14 6.13 -20.67
CA ARG A 303 12.15 7.20 -20.52
C ARG A 303 12.72 8.55 -20.10
N ASP A 304 14.02 8.68 -19.97
CA ASP A 304 14.66 9.86 -19.37
C ASP A 304 13.98 10.27 -18.04
N ARG A 305 13.83 9.28 -17.15
CA ARG A 305 13.21 9.43 -15.84
C ARG A 305 14.19 8.97 -14.76
N ASN A 306 13.91 9.36 -13.53
CA ASN A 306 14.71 8.94 -12.38
C ASN A 306 13.81 8.41 -11.25
N TYR A 307 13.16 7.27 -11.51
CA TYR A 307 12.44 6.58 -10.44
C TYR A 307 13.45 6.00 -9.45
N SER A 308 13.25 6.29 -8.18
CA SER A 308 14.16 5.87 -7.11
C SER A 308 14.02 4.39 -6.73
N ASN A 309 12.87 3.77 -6.99
CA ASN A 309 12.64 2.36 -6.67
C ASN A 309 11.69 1.68 -7.66
N CYS A 310 11.76 0.33 -7.68
CA CYS A 310 11.01 -0.51 -8.60
C CYS A 310 9.49 -0.33 -8.49
N ARG A 311 8.95 -0.20 -7.27
CA ARG A 311 7.52 -0.01 -7.05
C ARG A 311 7.02 1.32 -7.63
N SER A 312 7.74 2.41 -7.37
CA SER A 312 7.39 3.72 -7.93
C SER A 312 7.44 3.72 -9.46
N ALA A 313 8.41 3.01 -10.04
CA ALA A 313 8.51 2.84 -11.49
C ALA A 313 7.32 2.05 -12.05
N MET A 314 6.90 0.96 -11.39
CA MET A 314 5.72 0.18 -11.79
C MET A 314 4.44 1.00 -11.73
N VAL A 315 4.22 1.78 -10.65
CA VAL A 315 3.08 2.69 -10.54
C VAL A 315 3.12 3.73 -11.67
N GLY A 316 4.29 4.31 -11.93
CA GLY A 316 4.52 5.25 -13.03
C GLY A 316 4.24 4.64 -14.40
N LEU A 317 4.66 3.40 -14.63
CA LEU A 317 4.38 2.66 -15.85
C LEU A 317 2.88 2.44 -16.05
N PHE A 318 2.18 1.91 -15.04
CA PHE A 318 0.74 1.64 -15.13
C PHE A 318 -0.14 2.88 -15.28
N THR A 319 0.42 4.06 -15.04
CA THR A 319 -0.31 5.34 -15.19
C THR A 319 0.08 6.13 -16.44
N ALA A 320 1.05 5.64 -17.20
CA ALA A 320 1.57 6.31 -18.39
C ALA A 320 0.70 6.06 -19.61
N SER A 321 0.55 7.06 -20.47
CA SER A 321 -0.20 6.95 -21.74
C SER A 321 0.51 6.06 -22.76
N ASP A 322 1.83 5.97 -22.67
CA ASP A 322 2.73 5.20 -23.52
C ASP A 322 3.16 3.86 -22.89
N ALA A 323 2.48 3.42 -21.85
CA ALA A 323 2.85 2.24 -21.06
C ALA A 323 3.05 0.97 -21.90
N TYR A 324 2.29 0.82 -22.99
CA TYR A 324 2.39 -0.33 -23.88
C TYR A 324 3.79 -0.50 -24.49
N LEU A 325 4.49 0.60 -24.76
CA LEU A 325 5.85 0.58 -25.31
C LEU A 325 6.89 0.00 -24.33
N TYR A 326 6.53 -0.05 -23.05
CA TYR A 326 7.42 -0.46 -21.97
C TYR A 326 6.92 -1.70 -21.22
N ARG A 327 5.98 -2.44 -21.81
CA ARG A 327 5.40 -3.63 -21.17
C ARG A 327 6.44 -4.73 -20.87
N ASP A 328 7.54 -4.75 -21.61
CA ASP A 328 8.63 -5.71 -21.46
C ASP A 328 9.41 -5.57 -20.14
N TYR A 329 9.19 -4.43 -19.43
CA TYR A 329 9.76 -4.23 -18.08
C TYR A 329 8.83 -4.72 -16.96
N ILE A 330 7.68 -5.32 -17.30
CA ILE A 330 6.73 -5.87 -16.33
C ILE A 330 7.05 -7.34 -16.11
N THR A 331 7.36 -7.69 -14.86
CA THR A 331 7.49 -9.09 -14.44
C THR A 331 6.28 -9.45 -13.58
N LEU A 332 5.57 -10.52 -13.94
CA LEU A 332 4.42 -11.01 -13.21
C LEU A 332 4.81 -12.11 -12.24
N VAL A 333 4.45 -11.97 -10.97
CA VAL A 333 4.59 -13.01 -9.96
C VAL A 333 3.19 -13.53 -9.63
N PRO A 334 2.86 -14.77 -9.96
CA PRO A 334 1.55 -15.34 -9.68
C PRO A 334 1.43 -15.68 -8.20
N LEU A 335 0.46 -15.07 -7.51
CA LEU A 335 0.34 -15.18 -6.05
C LEU A 335 -0.75 -16.16 -5.59
N ALA A 336 -1.88 -16.19 -6.27
CA ALA A 336 -3.02 -17.00 -5.86
C ALA A 336 -4.00 -17.22 -7.02
N LEU A 337 -4.73 -18.32 -6.96
CA LEU A 337 -5.84 -18.63 -7.85
C LEU A 337 -7.18 -18.34 -7.16
N ASP A 338 -8.16 -17.90 -7.93
CA ASP A 338 -9.55 -17.85 -7.50
C ASP A 338 -10.42 -18.62 -8.52
N GLY A 339 -11.54 -19.17 -8.05
CA GLY A 339 -12.44 -19.93 -8.93
C GLY A 339 -12.17 -21.42 -9.07
N PHE A 340 -11.17 -22.00 -8.36
CA PHE A 340 -10.90 -23.44 -8.32
C PHE A 340 -10.97 -24.09 -6.94
N PRO A 341 -11.96 -23.80 -6.11
CA PRO A 341 -11.93 -24.32 -4.74
C PRO A 341 -12.11 -25.84 -4.66
N SER A 342 -12.67 -26.50 -5.67
CA SER A 342 -12.91 -27.94 -5.68
C SER A 342 -11.71 -28.75 -6.17
N GLU A 343 -10.99 -28.26 -7.16
CA GLU A 343 -9.87 -28.96 -7.82
C GLU A 343 -8.56 -28.75 -7.09
N ILE A 344 -8.43 -27.67 -6.33
CA ILE A 344 -7.24 -27.37 -5.53
C ILE A 344 -7.29 -28.06 -4.18
N GLU A 345 -6.44 -29.06 -3.98
CA GLU A 345 -6.42 -29.87 -2.77
C GLU A 345 -5.68 -29.21 -1.60
N SER A 346 -4.72 -28.33 -1.88
CA SER A 346 -3.90 -27.68 -0.87
C SER A 346 -3.23 -26.42 -1.41
N ARG A 347 -2.65 -25.59 -0.50
CA ARG A 347 -1.80 -24.45 -0.93
C ARG A 347 -0.58 -24.91 -1.74
N MET A 348 -0.02 -26.06 -1.43
CA MET A 348 1.11 -26.61 -2.21
C MET A 348 0.70 -26.96 -3.63
N HIS A 349 -0.48 -27.54 -3.81
CA HIS A 349 -1.04 -27.81 -5.15
C HIS A 349 -1.25 -26.52 -5.94
N GLU A 350 -1.80 -25.49 -5.29
CA GLU A 350 -1.95 -24.14 -5.87
C GLU A 350 -0.59 -23.55 -6.31
N ILE A 351 0.43 -23.61 -5.45
CA ILE A 351 1.78 -23.10 -5.76
C ILE A 351 2.40 -23.83 -6.93
N MET A 352 2.19 -25.14 -7.05
CA MET A 352 2.70 -25.91 -8.18
C MET A 352 2.11 -25.41 -9.51
N ILE A 353 0.80 -25.20 -9.55
CA ILE A 353 0.12 -24.64 -10.72
C ILE A 353 0.62 -23.23 -11.03
N LEU A 354 0.76 -22.39 -10.03
CA LEU A 354 1.27 -21.03 -10.19
C LEU A 354 2.71 -20.98 -10.69
N ASN A 355 3.54 -21.92 -10.24
CA ASN A 355 4.94 -21.97 -10.67
C ASN A 355 5.11 -22.52 -12.10
N GLU A 356 4.13 -23.27 -12.62
CA GLU A 356 4.14 -23.63 -14.03
C GLU A 356 3.88 -22.43 -14.94
N PHE A 357 3.05 -21.47 -14.49
CA PHE A 357 2.90 -20.18 -15.17
C PHE A 357 4.24 -19.42 -15.26
N TYR A 358 5.01 -19.43 -14.16
CA TYR A 358 6.33 -18.83 -14.13
C TYR A 358 7.30 -19.37 -15.18
N ILE A 359 7.34 -20.70 -15.39
CA ILE A 359 8.22 -21.35 -16.36
C ILE A 359 8.07 -20.71 -17.74
N SER A 360 6.92 -20.15 -18.01
CA SER A 360 6.63 -19.50 -19.27
C SER A 360 6.90 -17.98 -19.27
N HIS A 361 6.64 -17.23 -18.16
CA HIS A 361 6.46 -15.77 -18.29
C HIS A 361 6.70 -14.89 -17.06
N GLY A 362 7.37 -15.31 -16.00
CA GLY A 362 7.52 -14.46 -14.83
C GLY A 362 8.54 -14.92 -13.79
N GLU A 363 8.44 -14.39 -12.61
CA GLU A 363 9.25 -14.78 -11.44
C GLU A 363 8.50 -15.83 -10.63
N PRO A 364 9.13 -16.98 -10.21
CA PRO A 364 8.46 -18.00 -9.44
C PRO A 364 8.18 -17.54 -8.02
N LEU A 365 7.17 -18.14 -7.40
CA LEU A 365 7.02 -18.05 -5.96
C LEU A 365 8.20 -18.72 -5.27
N ARG A 366 8.90 -17.96 -4.45
CA ARG A 366 9.99 -18.46 -3.61
C ARG A 366 9.44 -18.75 -2.23
N TYR A 367 9.57 -19.98 -1.77
CA TYR A 367 8.93 -20.46 -0.57
C TYR A 367 9.74 -21.56 0.14
N CYS A 368 9.40 -21.76 1.41
CA CYS A 368 9.73 -22.96 2.17
C CYS A 368 8.46 -23.56 2.75
N TYR A 369 8.46 -24.88 2.87
CA TYR A 369 7.45 -25.66 3.54
C TYR A 369 7.94 -26.05 4.94
N PHE A 370 7.09 -25.88 5.95
CA PHE A 370 7.39 -26.29 7.32
C PHE A 370 6.25 -27.09 7.93
N LYS A 371 6.60 -28.10 8.72
CA LYS A 371 5.69 -28.92 9.50
C LYS A 371 6.15 -28.99 10.94
N GLY A 372 5.24 -28.84 11.90
CA GLY A 372 5.54 -28.94 13.33
C GLY A 372 4.45 -28.33 14.19
N THR A 373 4.71 -28.32 15.49
CA THR A 373 3.93 -27.57 16.48
C THR A 373 4.03 -26.07 16.25
N ILE A 374 3.15 -25.28 16.85
CA ILE A 374 3.17 -23.80 16.72
C ILE A 374 4.56 -23.24 17.11
N GLN A 375 5.19 -23.76 18.17
CA GLN A 375 6.51 -23.29 18.61
C GLN A 375 7.62 -23.59 17.59
N GLU A 376 7.63 -24.82 17.05
CA GLU A 376 8.58 -25.19 16.00
C GLU A 376 8.36 -24.37 14.73
N LEU A 377 7.10 -24.17 14.35
CA LEU A 377 6.78 -23.33 13.19
C LEU A 377 7.24 -21.88 13.38
N LEU A 378 7.04 -21.30 14.55
CA LEU A 378 7.51 -19.95 14.85
C LEU A 378 9.03 -19.84 14.73
N TYR A 379 9.77 -20.88 15.16
CA TYR A 379 11.21 -20.94 14.98
C TYR A 379 11.61 -20.99 13.49
N TYR A 380 11.00 -21.87 12.71
CA TYR A 380 11.31 -21.99 11.27
C TYR A 380 10.87 -20.73 10.47
N ILE A 381 9.72 -20.15 10.80
CA ILE A 381 9.25 -18.91 10.18
C ILE A 381 10.22 -17.76 10.50
N LYS A 382 10.73 -17.69 11.73
CA LYS A 382 11.73 -16.68 12.11
C LYS A 382 13.03 -16.89 11.34
N ALA A 383 13.51 -18.11 11.20
CA ALA A 383 14.69 -18.43 10.40
C ALA A 383 14.50 -18.01 8.93
N PHE A 384 13.33 -18.32 8.34
CA PHE A 384 13.02 -17.86 6.99
C PHE A 384 12.98 -16.32 6.87
N TRP A 385 12.41 -15.64 7.86
CA TRP A 385 12.33 -14.18 7.88
C TRP A 385 13.72 -13.53 7.99
N ASP A 386 14.62 -14.10 8.80
CA ASP A 386 16.00 -13.63 8.93
C ASP A 386 16.77 -13.83 7.61
N GLU A 387 16.71 -15.03 7.02
CA GLU A 387 17.38 -15.32 5.75
C GLU A 387 16.79 -14.49 4.60
N ALA A 388 15.48 -14.26 4.60
CA ALA A 388 14.86 -13.38 3.62
C ALA A 388 15.33 -11.92 3.76
N LYS A 389 15.63 -11.44 4.98
CA LYS A 389 16.24 -10.11 5.15
C LYS A 389 17.61 -10.03 4.49
N VAL A 390 18.45 -11.05 4.68
CA VAL A 390 19.78 -11.12 4.07
C VAL A 390 19.68 -11.22 2.54
N ALA A 391 18.78 -12.06 2.03
CA ALA A 391 18.59 -12.28 0.60
C ALA A 391 18.11 -11.03 -0.17
N ARG A 392 17.57 -9.98 0.52
CA ARG A 392 17.15 -8.72 -0.12
C ARG A 392 18.24 -8.05 -0.95
N ASP A 393 19.49 -8.17 -0.52
CA ASP A 393 20.63 -7.51 -1.17
C ASP A 393 21.06 -8.23 -2.44
N TYR A 394 20.78 -9.53 -2.53
CA TYR A 394 21.20 -10.39 -3.63
C TYR A 394 20.11 -10.60 -4.69
N LEU A 395 18.83 -10.47 -4.33
CA LEU A 395 17.72 -10.70 -5.26
C LEU A 395 17.47 -9.48 -6.14
N ASN A 396 17.24 -9.74 -7.43
CA ASN A 396 17.02 -8.71 -8.45
C ASN A 396 15.61 -8.08 -8.42
N PHE A 397 14.88 -8.23 -7.32
CA PHE A 397 13.55 -7.64 -7.14
C PHE A 397 13.34 -7.21 -5.70
N MET A 398 12.27 -6.42 -5.46
CA MET A 398 11.94 -5.91 -4.14
C MET A 398 10.84 -6.74 -3.48
N TYR A 399 10.95 -6.89 -2.15
CA TYR A 399 9.93 -7.48 -1.29
C TYR A 399 10.02 -6.87 0.13
N ASP A 400 8.89 -6.80 0.83
CA ASP A 400 8.76 -6.05 2.08
C ASP A 400 8.45 -6.92 3.32
N GLY A 401 8.59 -8.23 3.17
CA GLY A 401 8.31 -9.20 4.22
C GLY A 401 8.15 -10.61 3.68
N ILE A 402 7.43 -11.41 4.45
CA ILE A 402 7.08 -12.78 4.12
C ILE A 402 5.56 -12.99 4.25
N VAL A 403 5.04 -14.05 3.67
CA VAL A 403 3.65 -14.48 3.83
C VAL A 403 3.63 -15.87 4.41
N VAL A 404 2.93 -16.07 5.52
CA VAL A 404 2.72 -17.38 6.16
C VAL A 404 1.31 -17.83 5.85
N SER A 405 1.15 -19.03 5.30
CA SER A 405 -0.15 -19.59 4.92
C SER A 405 -0.31 -21.04 5.39
N TYR A 406 -1.49 -21.39 5.90
CA TYR A 406 -1.83 -22.80 6.14
C TYR A 406 -1.95 -23.54 4.81
N ILE A 407 -1.47 -24.78 4.78
CA ILE A 407 -1.53 -25.65 3.60
C ILE A 407 -2.85 -26.41 3.56
N ASP A 408 -3.34 -26.88 4.72
CA ASP A 408 -4.54 -27.71 4.84
C ASP A 408 -5.80 -27.00 4.35
N LYS A 409 -6.49 -27.61 3.37
CA LYS A 409 -7.72 -27.08 2.76
C LYS A 409 -8.85 -26.89 3.79
N ASN A 410 -8.96 -27.80 4.77
CA ASN A 410 -10.06 -27.73 5.75
C ASN A 410 -9.85 -26.54 6.69
N ILE A 411 -8.60 -26.27 7.10
CA ILE A 411 -8.25 -25.08 7.91
C ILE A 411 -8.54 -23.82 7.08
N ARG A 412 -8.12 -23.78 5.83
CA ARG A 412 -8.32 -22.65 4.93
C ARG A 412 -9.82 -22.35 4.73
N ASN A 413 -10.62 -23.40 4.49
CA ASN A 413 -12.07 -23.26 4.30
C ASN A 413 -12.79 -22.78 5.58
N LYS A 414 -12.40 -23.31 6.77
CA LYS A 414 -12.96 -22.84 8.05
C LYS A 414 -12.64 -21.39 8.34
N LEU A 415 -11.45 -20.92 7.98
CA LEU A 415 -11.01 -19.54 8.19
C LEU A 415 -11.62 -18.58 7.16
N GLY A 416 -11.69 -18.99 5.91
CA GLY A 416 -12.28 -18.24 4.81
C GLY A 416 -11.73 -16.83 4.64
N ARG A 417 -12.60 -15.93 4.15
CA ARG A 417 -12.33 -14.50 3.96
C ARG A 417 -13.22 -13.65 4.86
N LYS A 418 -12.72 -12.49 5.27
CA LYS A 418 -13.52 -11.48 5.98
C LYS A 418 -13.16 -10.10 5.45
N ASN A 419 -14.14 -9.36 4.92
CA ASN A 419 -13.92 -8.04 4.30
C ASN A 419 -12.78 -8.08 3.28
N SER A 420 -12.83 -9.01 2.33
CA SER A 420 -11.79 -9.23 1.32
C SER A 420 -10.40 -9.58 1.87
N ILE A 421 -10.28 -9.99 3.14
CA ILE A 421 -9.03 -10.40 3.78
C ILE A 421 -9.03 -11.92 3.97
N ASN A 422 -8.06 -12.61 3.39
CA ASN A 422 -7.84 -14.04 3.61
C ASN A 422 -7.40 -14.27 5.06
N LYS A 423 -8.13 -15.08 5.82
CA LYS A 423 -7.81 -15.36 7.23
C LYS A 423 -6.88 -16.54 7.44
N TYR A 424 -6.64 -17.32 6.40
CA TYR A 424 -5.71 -18.45 6.40
C TYR A 424 -4.27 -18.08 6.04
N SER A 425 -4.02 -16.80 5.76
CA SER A 425 -2.69 -16.28 5.46
C SER A 425 -2.44 -14.97 6.21
N MET A 426 -1.18 -14.76 6.64
CA MET A 426 -0.74 -13.57 7.34
C MET A 426 0.56 -13.06 6.73
N ALA A 427 0.62 -11.76 6.41
CA ALA A 427 1.85 -11.12 5.98
C ALA A 427 2.65 -10.64 7.18
N VAL A 428 3.92 -11.03 7.26
CA VAL A 428 4.86 -10.61 8.31
C VAL A 428 5.87 -9.66 7.68
N LYS A 429 5.73 -8.38 7.98
CA LYS A 429 6.62 -7.35 7.43
C LYS A 429 7.97 -7.34 8.11
N PHE A 430 8.99 -6.96 7.37
CA PHE A 430 10.28 -6.61 7.96
C PHE A 430 10.15 -5.39 8.85
N ASP A 431 11.09 -5.24 9.78
CA ASP A 431 11.18 -4.02 10.55
C ASP A 431 11.45 -2.84 9.60
N PRO A 432 10.81 -1.69 9.85
CA PRO A 432 11.09 -0.51 9.05
C PRO A 432 12.56 -0.15 9.14
N LEU A 433 13.14 0.30 8.04
CA LEU A 433 14.47 0.90 8.06
C LEU A 433 14.45 2.12 8.99
N GLU A 434 15.43 2.21 9.89
CA GLU A 434 15.58 3.33 10.81
C GLU A 434 16.96 3.95 10.61
N LYS A 435 17.00 5.29 10.49
CA LYS A 435 18.25 6.05 10.44
C LYS A 435 18.18 7.22 11.42
N GLN A 436 19.29 7.49 12.06
CA GLN A 436 19.46 8.66 12.92
C GLN A 436 19.81 9.89 12.08
N THR A 437 19.25 11.03 12.46
CA THR A 437 19.52 12.33 11.81
C THR A 437 19.30 13.46 12.78
N MET A 438 19.78 14.67 12.42
CA MET A 438 19.66 15.86 13.24
C MET A 438 18.40 16.64 12.88
N PHE A 439 17.59 16.97 13.88
CA PHE A 439 16.42 17.83 13.74
C PHE A 439 16.81 19.29 13.47
N LYS A 440 16.17 19.91 12.46
CA LYS A 440 16.42 21.28 11.99
C LYS A 440 15.33 22.28 12.32
N GLY A 441 14.15 21.83 12.63
CA GLY A 441 13.02 22.72 12.95
C GLY A 441 11.69 22.22 12.47
N TYR A 442 10.66 23.05 12.65
CA TYR A 442 9.30 22.80 12.22
C TYR A 442 8.83 23.82 11.19
N THR A 443 8.03 23.37 10.23
CA THR A 443 7.04 24.19 9.51
C THR A 443 5.65 23.66 9.84
N TYR A 444 4.61 24.43 9.49
CA TYR A 444 3.25 24.06 9.84
C TYR A 444 2.36 24.18 8.61
N GLU A 445 1.58 23.14 8.37
CA GLU A 445 0.58 23.09 7.30
C GLU A 445 -0.81 23.25 7.92
N VAL A 446 -1.71 23.93 7.19
CA VAL A 446 -3.09 24.16 7.61
C VAL A 446 -4.00 23.31 6.71
N GLY A 447 -4.63 22.29 7.29
CA GLY A 447 -5.58 21.43 6.57
C GLY A 447 -6.90 22.14 6.23
N GLN A 448 -7.71 21.54 5.35
CA GLN A 448 -9.00 22.08 4.91
C GLN A 448 -9.99 22.39 6.05
N HIS A 449 -9.90 21.66 7.15
CA HIS A 449 -10.75 21.86 8.35
C HIS A 449 -10.07 22.72 9.42
N GLY A 450 -8.92 23.32 9.09
CA GLY A 450 -8.16 24.17 10.00
C GLY A 450 -7.16 23.42 10.87
N ASP A 451 -7.03 22.09 10.76
CA ASP A 451 -6.03 21.31 11.50
C ASP A 451 -4.62 21.86 11.23
N ILE A 452 -3.86 22.14 12.29
CA ILE A 452 -2.46 22.55 12.18
C ILE A 452 -1.58 21.30 12.32
N THR A 453 -0.92 20.95 11.24
CA THR A 453 -0.01 19.81 11.19
C THR A 453 1.43 20.28 11.21
N PRO A 454 2.24 19.94 12.24
CA PRO A 454 3.66 20.25 12.23
C PRO A 454 4.39 19.35 11.23
N MET A 455 5.28 19.92 10.44
CA MET A 455 6.19 19.20 9.56
C MET A 455 7.58 19.29 10.19
N ILE A 456 8.17 18.14 10.46
CA ILE A 456 9.48 17.98 11.10
C ILE A 456 10.53 18.01 10.01
N HIS A 457 11.45 18.96 10.06
CA HIS A 457 12.61 19.06 9.15
C HIS A 457 13.85 18.50 9.82
N TYR A 458 14.67 17.78 9.07
CA TYR A 458 15.91 17.17 9.53
C TYR A 458 16.97 17.11 8.43
N ASP A 459 18.23 16.82 8.80
CA ASP A 459 19.28 16.59 7.82
C ASP A 459 18.91 15.43 6.89
N PRO A 460 19.34 15.46 5.62
CA PRO A 460 18.96 14.47 4.64
C PRO A 460 19.22 13.03 5.10
N VAL A 461 18.22 12.18 4.99
CA VAL A 461 18.35 10.73 5.18
C VAL A 461 17.87 10.02 3.93
N GLU A 462 18.61 9.03 3.51
CA GLU A 462 18.27 8.22 2.35
C GLU A 462 17.62 6.91 2.79
N PHE A 463 16.46 6.58 2.21
CA PHE A 463 15.82 5.27 2.32
C PHE A 463 15.49 4.76 0.92
N ILE A 464 15.99 3.57 0.59
CA ILE A 464 15.69 2.87 -0.67
C ILE A 464 15.88 3.82 -1.89
N GLY A 465 17.04 4.49 -1.95
CA GLY A 465 17.38 5.41 -3.04
C GLY A 465 16.64 6.76 -3.05
N THR A 466 15.82 7.05 -2.05
CA THR A 466 15.08 8.32 -1.93
C THR A 466 15.61 9.12 -0.73
N ILE A 467 15.98 10.38 -0.98
CA ILE A 467 16.42 11.29 0.06
C ILE A 467 15.22 12.00 0.67
N HIS A 468 15.11 11.95 1.99
CA HIS A 468 14.07 12.60 2.76
C HIS A 468 14.67 13.65 3.69
N THR A 469 14.07 14.83 3.73
CA THR A 469 14.48 15.96 4.58
C THR A 469 13.36 16.43 5.52
N LYS A 470 12.16 15.85 5.37
CA LYS A 470 11.00 16.19 6.19
C LYS A 470 10.04 15.03 6.38
N SER A 471 9.30 15.05 7.46
CA SER A 471 8.18 14.14 7.72
C SER A 471 7.05 14.84 8.49
N SER A 472 5.85 14.26 8.41
CA SER A 472 4.73 14.77 9.19
C SER A 472 4.93 14.52 10.68
N GLY A 473 4.72 15.55 11.51
CA GLY A 473 4.63 15.45 12.96
C GLY A 473 3.25 15.02 13.46
N ALA A 474 2.35 14.68 12.57
CA ALA A 474 1.01 14.15 12.77
C ALA A 474 0.03 15.07 13.52
N SER A 475 0.33 15.50 14.75
CA SER A 475 -0.63 16.24 15.56
C SER A 475 0.04 17.02 16.69
N LEU A 476 -0.73 17.92 17.33
CA LEU A 476 -0.31 18.62 18.56
C LEU A 476 0.10 17.64 19.67
N ALA A 477 -0.61 16.54 19.85
CA ALA A 477 -0.27 15.54 20.86
C ALA A 477 1.11 14.93 20.60
N ARG A 478 1.38 14.55 19.33
CA ARG A 478 2.69 13.99 18.94
C ARG A 478 3.81 15.02 19.03
N PHE A 479 3.53 16.27 18.67
CA PHE A 479 4.49 17.37 18.85
C PHE A 479 4.94 17.50 20.30
N LYS A 480 3.98 17.51 21.25
CA LYS A 480 4.26 17.59 22.69
C LYS A 480 5.01 16.36 23.21
N GLU A 481 4.67 15.19 22.71
CA GLU A 481 5.35 13.93 23.05
C GLU A 481 6.82 13.93 22.61
N LEU A 482 7.10 14.40 21.41
CA LEU A 482 8.47 14.47 20.88
C LEU A 482 9.32 15.52 21.60
N ALA A 483 8.75 16.63 22.02
CA ALA A 483 9.40 17.70 22.79
C ALA A 483 10.77 18.12 22.25
N LEU A 484 10.89 18.31 20.92
CA LEU A 484 12.16 18.52 20.23
C LEU A 484 12.78 19.89 20.46
N ARG A 485 14.10 19.92 20.45
CA ARG A 485 14.96 21.11 20.51
C ARG A 485 15.76 21.20 19.21
N TYR A 486 16.11 22.39 18.76
CA TYR A 486 17.03 22.54 17.63
C TYR A 486 18.32 21.78 17.89
N GLY A 487 18.75 20.99 16.90
CA GLY A 487 19.95 20.17 16.99
C GLY A 487 19.80 18.83 17.72
N ASP A 488 18.58 18.45 18.11
CA ASP A 488 18.33 17.12 18.66
C ASP A 488 18.54 16.03 17.61
N PHE A 489 19.13 14.92 18.00
CA PHE A 489 19.17 13.69 17.21
C PHE A 489 17.84 12.95 17.32
N ILE A 490 17.31 12.58 16.18
CA ILE A 490 16.04 11.87 16.04
C ILE A 490 16.21 10.64 15.17
N ASN A 491 15.43 9.61 15.43
CA ASN A 491 15.39 8.43 14.59
C ASN A 491 14.21 8.54 13.63
N VAL A 492 14.52 8.48 12.35
CA VAL A 492 13.51 8.45 11.28
C VAL A 492 13.36 7.02 10.78
N THR A 493 12.13 6.52 10.75
CA THR A 493 11.78 5.22 10.18
C THR A 493 11.04 5.40 8.87
N TYR A 494 11.26 4.47 7.94
CA TYR A 494 10.55 4.45 6.66
C TYR A 494 9.39 3.45 6.73
N ARG A 495 8.20 3.96 7.11
CA ARG A 495 7.03 3.12 7.33
C ARG A 495 6.38 2.69 6.02
N ASN A 496 6.07 1.41 5.92
CA ASN A 496 5.42 0.78 4.76
C ASN A 496 6.18 1.01 3.44
N ASP A 497 7.48 1.31 3.52
CA ASP A 497 8.34 1.66 2.39
C ASP A 497 7.77 2.82 1.51
N VAL A 498 7.04 3.74 2.14
CA VAL A 498 6.36 4.87 1.45
C VAL A 498 6.62 6.22 2.12
N MET A 499 6.57 6.31 3.44
CA MET A 499 6.63 7.61 4.13
C MET A 499 7.60 7.60 5.32
N PRO A 500 8.47 8.62 5.42
CA PRO A 500 9.31 8.82 6.59
C PRO A 500 8.45 9.21 7.81
N TYR A 501 8.85 8.73 8.97
CA TYR A 501 8.20 9.01 10.24
C TYR A 501 9.22 9.10 11.35
N VAL A 502 9.19 10.13 12.18
CA VAL A 502 10.04 10.23 13.37
C VAL A 502 9.56 9.25 14.42
N SER A 503 10.34 8.18 14.66
CA SER A 503 9.97 7.09 15.57
C SER A 503 10.24 7.46 17.03
N LYS A 504 11.42 8.00 17.32
CA LYS A 504 11.85 8.38 18.67
C LYS A 504 12.87 9.51 18.64
N VAL A 505 13.07 10.12 19.80
CA VAL A 505 14.14 11.09 20.09
C VAL A 505 15.27 10.35 20.78
N ASP A 506 16.52 10.60 20.38
CA ASP A 506 17.66 9.99 21.01
C ASP A 506 18.03 10.75 22.30
N CYS A 507 17.43 10.33 23.41
CA CYS A 507 17.64 10.97 24.71
C CYS A 507 19.07 10.86 25.22
N ALA A 508 19.85 9.88 24.76
CA ALA A 508 21.24 9.72 25.21
C ALA A 508 22.15 10.79 24.59
N HIS A 509 22.05 10.97 23.24
CA HIS A 509 22.80 12.01 22.52
C HIS A 509 22.30 13.43 22.83
N ASN A 510 21.01 13.59 23.13
CA ASN A 510 20.41 14.91 23.34
C ASN A 510 20.49 15.40 24.80
N ARG A 511 21.12 14.61 25.70
CA ARG A 511 21.16 14.94 27.15
C ARG A 511 21.72 16.33 27.42
N ASP A 512 22.76 16.71 26.71
CA ASP A 512 23.50 17.97 26.93
C ASP A 512 23.10 19.09 25.93
N ASN A 513 22.04 18.91 25.15
CA ASN A 513 21.53 19.94 24.24
C ASN A 513 21.00 21.15 25.05
N PRO A 514 21.64 22.32 24.97
CA PRO A 514 21.28 23.49 25.76
C PRO A 514 20.05 24.24 25.21
N ASN A 515 19.60 23.91 24.01
CA ASN A 515 18.51 24.63 23.38
C ASN A 515 17.16 24.39 24.11
N PRO A 516 16.27 25.38 24.15
CA PRO A 516 14.95 25.19 24.74
C PRO A 516 14.09 24.28 23.85
N ILE A 517 13.13 23.59 24.48
CA ILE A 517 12.09 22.86 23.76
C ILE A 517 11.28 23.85 22.92
N ILE A 518 11.05 23.51 21.66
CA ILE A 518 10.27 24.34 20.75
C ILE A 518 8.80 24.30 21.19
N GLU A 519 8.16 25.44 21.29
CA GLU A 519 6.75 25.54 21.62
C GLU A 519 5.87 25.50 20.35
N PHE A 520 4.69 24.93 20.50
CA PHE A 520 3.69 24.94 19.43
C PHE A 520 3.11 26.35 19.27
N PRO A 521 2.88 26.83 18.03
CA PRO A 521 2.35 28.17 17.82
C PRO A 521 0.96 28.34 18.47
N THR A 522 0.72 29.49 19.03
CA THR A 522 -0.58 29.88 19.61
C THR A 522 -1.50 30.54 18.59
N THR A 523 -0.94 30.99 17.47
CA THR A 523 -1.66 31.60 16.35
C THR A 523 -1.43 30.83 15.05
N CYS A 524 -2.38 30.94 14.13
CA CYS A 524 -2.28 30.30 12.82
C CYS A 524 -1.08 30.87 12.03
N PRO A 525 -0.16 30.05 11.54
CA PRO A 525 1.03 30.50 10.83
C PRO A 525 0.73 31.18 9.48
N ILE A 526 -0.49 31.01 8.96
CA ILE A 526 -0.88 31.56 7.66
C ILE A 526 -1.68 32.85 7.82
N CYS A 527 -2.70 32.91 8.70
CA CYS A 527 -3.60 34.05 8.83
C CYS A 527 -3.49 34.79 10.16
N GLY A 528 -2.64 34.35 11.10
CA GLY A 528 -2.44 35.00 12.40
C GLY A 528 -3.56 34.82 13.43
N THR A 529 -4.68 34.19 13.08
CA THR A 529 -5.80 33.98 14.00
C THR A 529 -5.40 33.06 15.16
N ALA A 530 -5.85 33.36 16.39
CA ALA A 530 -5.61 32.51 17.54
C ALA A 530 -6.14 31.09 17.34
N LEU A 531 -5.30 30.08 17.64
CA LEU A 531 -5.65 28.68 17.48
C LEU A 531 -6.56 28.20 18.64
N VAL A 532 -7.46 27.30 18.31
CA VAL A 532 -8.32 26.60 19.25
C VAL A 532 -7.85 25.14 19.39
N VAL A 533 -7.62 24.73 20.63
CA VAL A 533 -7.27 23.33 20.91
C VAL A 533 -8.56 22.53 21.09
N THR A 534 -8.64 21.37 20.46
CA THR A 534 -9.81 20.47 20.62
C THR A 534 -9.95 19.98 22.07
N ASP A 535 -11.17 19.63 22.49
CA ASP A 535 -11.46 19.14 23.87
C ASP A 535 -10.59 17.92 24.24
N SER A 536 -10.25 17.09 23.25
CA SER A 536 -9.33 15.95 23.44
C SER A 536 -7.86 16.34 23.67
N GLY A 537 -7.49 17.62 23.49
CA GLY A 537 -6.11 18.11 23.55
C GLY A 537 -5.19 17.61 22.43
N LYS A 538 -5.73 16.87 21.46
CA LYS A 538 -4.91 16.19 20.43
C LYS A 538 -4.58 17.05 19.23
N LYS A 539 -5.41 18.03 18.90
CA LYS A 539 -5.29 18.89 17.72
C LYS A 539 -5.40 20.35 18.07
N ALA A 540 -4.72 21.18 17.29
CA ALA A 540 -4.90 22.63 17.26
C ALA A 540 -5.54 23.01 15.93
N LEU A 541 -6.52 23.89 15.96
CA LEU A 541 -7.31 24.28 14.79
C LEU A 541 -7.26 25.79 14.58
N CYS A 542 -7.15 26.22 13.33
CA CYS A 542 -7.43 27.58 12.93
C CYS A 542 -8.96 27.73 12.76
N PRO A 543 -9.64 28.54 13.58
CA PRO A 543 -11.09 28.70 13.48
C PRO A 543 -11.52 29.58 12.29
N ASN A 544 -10.61 30.35 11.69
CA ASN A 544 -10.92 31.21 10.58
C ASN A 544 -11.26 30.39 9.32
N VAL A 545 -12.51 30.43 8.87
CA VAL A 545 -12.99 29.70 7.69
C VAL A 545 -12.41 30.25 6.38
N ASP A 546 -12.04 31.54 6.36
CA ASP A 546 -11.45 32.25 5.23
C ASP A 546 -9.91 32.22 5.26
N CYS A 547 -9.32 31.37 6.09
CA CYS A 547 -7.87 31.22 6.13
C CYS A 547 -7.34 30.72 4.77
N PRO A 548 -6.39 31.43 4.12
CA PRO A 548 -5.85 31.03 2.81
C PRO A 548 -5.31 29.59 2.78
N GLY A 549 -4.70 29.15 3.89
CA GLY A 549 -4.22 27.77 4.00
C GLY A 549 -5.36 26.74 3.96
N ARG A 550 -6.51 27.03 4.59
CA ARG A 550 -7.70 26.18 4.52
C ARG A 550 -8.29 26.15 3.12
N SER A 551 -8.35 27.30 2.45
CA SER A 551 -8.88 27.43 1.09
C SER A 551 -8.07 26.63 0.08
N ILE A 552 -6.76 26.76 0.10
CA ILE A 552 -5.85 25.98 -0.78
C ILE A 552 -6.07 24.48 -0.58
N GLN A 553 -6.02 24.00 0.66
CA GLN A 553 -6.20 22.60 0.97
C GLN A 553 -7.59 22.06 0.62
N ARG A 554 -8.62 22.88 0.75
CA ARG A 554 -9.98 22.54 0.32
C ARG A 554 -10.04 22.31 -1.18
N MET A 555 -9.45 23.20 -1.99
CA MET A 555 -9.39 23.06 -3.44
C MET A 555 -8.57 21.82 -3.86
N VAL A 556 -7.41 21.59 -3.27
CA VAL A 556 -6.60 20.40 -3.53
C VAL A 556 -7.38 19.13 -3.22
N ASN A 557 -7.99 19.06 -2.04
CA ASN A 557 -8.78 17.89 -1.62
C ASN A 557 -10.03 17.70 -2.51
N MET A 558 -10.68 18.78 -2.91
CA MET A 558 -11.84 18.73 -3.79
C MET A 558 -11.47 18.11 -5.14
N PHE A 559 -10.40 18.58 -5.77
CA PHE A 559 -9.92 18.04 -7.05
C PHE A 559 -9.48 16.58 -6.90
N ALA A 560 -8.74 16.25 -5.84
CA ALA A 560 -8.34 14.87 -5.57
C ALA A 560 -9.54 13.92 -5.42
N LYS A 561 -10.58 14.34 -4.67
CA LYS A 561 -11.79 13.55 -4.45
C LYS A 561 -12.67 13.41 -5.69
N MET A 562 -12.69 14.43 -6.56
CA MET A 562 -13.31 14.34 -7.88
C MET A 562 -12.43 13.59 -8.90
N ASN A 563 -11.27 13.09 -8.45
CA ASN A 563 -10.28 12.40 -9.27
C ASN A 563 -9.69 13.26 -10.42
N ILE A 564 -9.65 14.55 -10.23
CA ILE A 564 -8.95 15.50 -11.11
C ILE A 564 -7.51 15.58 -10.60
N LYS A 565 -6.55 15.11 -11.40
CA LYS A 565 -5.14 14.96 -10.99
C LYS A 565 -4.24 15.98 -11.69
N GLY A 566 -3.06 16.18 -11.10
CA GLY A 566 -2.01 17.04 -11.64
C GLY A 566 -1.98 18.44 -11.03
N PHE A 567 -2.85 18.72 -10.06
CA PHE A 567 -2.95 20.05 -9.43
C PHE A 567 -2.78 19.93 -7.91
N ALA A 568 -1.83 20.67 -7.37
CA ALA A 568 -1.41 20.63 -5.99
C ALA A 568 -1.44 22.03 -5.34
N ASP A 569 -0.95 22.13 -4.11
CA ASP A 569 -0.91 23.37 -3.34
C ASP A 569 -0.32 24.54 -4.11
N ALA A 570 0.76 24.31 -4.87
CA ALA A 570 1.40 25.33 -5.68
C ALA A 570 0.44 25.92 -6.74
N THR A 571 -0.37 25.07 -7.37
CA THR A 571 -1.36 25.51 -8.38
C THR A 571 -2.41 26.43 -7.77
N PHE A 572 -3.04 26.01 -6.68
CA PHE A 572 -4.11 26.79 -6.02
C PHE A 572 -3.55 28.00 -5.27
N GLY A 573 -2.29 27.93 -4.81
CA GLY A 573 -1.59 29.04 -4.18
C GLY A 573 -1.40 30.24 -5.12
N VAL A 574 -1.15 30.00 -6.43
CA VAL A 574 -0.99 31.07 -7.41
C VAL A 574 -2.33 31.49 -8.05
N LEU A 575 -3.32 30.60 -8.10
CA LEU A 575 -4.63 30.92 -8.65
C LEU A 575 -5.45 31.84 -7.76
N HIS A 576 -5.24 31.82 -6.45
CA HIS A 576 -6.00 32.59 -5.45
C HIS A 576 -7.51 32.45 -5.59
N LYS A 577 -7.99 31.22 -5.84
CA LYS A 577 -9.41 30.88 -5.93
C LYS A 577 -9.79 29.95 -4.79
N ASP A 578 -10.85 30.33 -4.07
CA ASP A 578 -11.26 29.69 -2.83
C ASP A 578 -12.48 28.79 -3.00
N HIS A 579 -13.18 28.92 -4.13
CA HIS A 579 -14.45 28.28 -4.41
C HIS A 579 -14.51 27.71 -5.85
N LEU A 580 -15.25 26.62 -6.01
CA LEU A 580 -15.42 25.92 -7.28
C LEU A 580 -16.03 26.86 -8.37
N TRP A 581 -17.06 27.63 -8.01
CA TRP A 581 -17.75 28.51 -8.93
C TRP A 581 -16.86 29.60 -9.57
N GLN A 582 -15.73 29.91 -8.95
CA GLN A 582 -14.78 30.90 -9.43
C GLN A 582 -13.89 30.41 -10.58
N LEU A 583 -13.68 29.08 -10.67
CA LEU A 583 -12.71 28.49 -11.60
C LEU A 583 -13.12 28.65 -13.06
N PRO A 584 -14.38 28.42 -13.48
CA PRO A 584 -14.82 28.60 -14.86
C PRO A 584 -14.86 30.04 -15.33
N LEU A 585 -14.74 30.99 -14.41
CA LEU A 585 -14.67 32.44 -14.79
C LEU A 585 -13.30 32.79 -15.40
N MET A 586 -12.29 31.93 -15.23
CA MET A 586 -10.96 32.14 -15.80
C MET A 586 -10.90 31.60 -17.24
N ASN A 587 -10.43 32.40 -18.15
CA ASN A 587 -10.24 31.94 -19.50
C ASN A 587 -8.90 31.19 -19.70
N LYS A 588 -8.78 30.45 -20.82
CA LYS A 588 -7.59 29.65 -21.10
C LYS A 588 -6.30 30.48 -21.14
N ALA A 589 -6.35 31.70 -21.70
CA ALA A 589 -5.17 32.55 -21.82
C ALA A 589 -4.66 33.06 -20.47
N GLU A 590 -5.58 33.41 -19.55
CA GLU A 590 -5.23 33.76 -18.17
C GLU A 590 -4.58 32.61 -17.44
N LEU A 591 -5.17 31.42 -17.54
CA LEU A 591 -4.63 30.22 -16.91
C LEU A 591 -3.23 29.85 -17.44
N CYS A 592 -3.03 29.95 -18.76
CA CYS A 592 -1.71 29.74 -19.37
C CYS A 592 -0.68 30.82 -18.95
N THR A 593 -1.12 32.05 -18.68
CA THR A 593 -0.24 33.11 -18.18
C THR A 593 0.19 32.83 -16.73
N ILE A 594 -0.70 32.32 -15.87
CA ILE A 594 -0.45 32.09 -14.44
C ILE A 594 0.30 30.78 -14.21
N LEU A 595 -0.10 29.73 -14.88
CA LEU A 595 0.40 28.36 -14.62
C LEU A 595 1.47 27.88 -15.62
N GLY A 596 1.70 28.66 -16.70
CA GLY A 596 2.45 28.19 -17.86
C GLY A 596 1.55 27.48 -18.89
N ASN A 597 2.01 27.42 -20.14
CA ASN A 597 1.17 26.98 -21.27
C ASN A 597 0.60 25.57 -21.08
N ALA A 598 1.43 24.61 -20.74
CA ALA A 598 1.00 23.21 -20.59
C ALA A 598 0.05 23.00 -19.40
N ASP A 599 0.42 23.51 -18.23
CA ASP A 599 -0.37 23.34 -17.01
C ASP A 599 -1.66 24.16 -17.05
N GLY A 600 -1.62 25.36 -17.62
CA GLY A 600 -2.80 26.22 -17.82
C GLY A 600 -3.82 25.58 -18.76
N GLU A 601 -3.36 25.00 -19.87
CA GLU A 601 -4.23 24.27 -20.79
C GLU A 601 -4.81 23.00 -20.14
N ASN A 602 -4.00 22.21 -19.41
CA ASN A 602 -4.46 21.04 -18.69
C ASN A 602 -5.51 21.41 -17.63
N PHE A 603 -5.29 22.50 -16.90
CA PHE A 603 -6.24 22.99 -15.90
C PHE A 603 -7.57 23.42 -16.54
N TYR A 604 -7.51 24.21 -17.61
CA TYR A 604 -8.69 24.63 -18.37
C TYR A 604 -9.50 23.42 -18.86
N ASN A 605 -8.83 22.45 -19.48
CA ASN A 605 -9.46 21.24 -19.98
C ASN A 605 -10.10 20.41 -18.86
N ALA A 606 -9.46 20.33 -17.68
CA ALA A 606 -10.02 19.63 -16.52
C ALA A 606 -11.31 20.28 -16.01
N ILE A 607 -11.38 21.62 -15.99
CA ILE A 607 -12.60 22.35 -15.61
C ILE A 607 -13.69 22.14 -16.68
N GLN A 608 -13.37 22.22 -17.97
CA GLN A 608 -14.35 21.96 -19.04
C GLN A 608 -14.88 20.51 -18.95
N GLN A 609 -14.02 19.55 -18.66
CA GLN A 609 -14.43 18.15 -18.48
C GLN A 609 -15.37 18.01 -17.28
N LEU A 610 -15.09 18.67 -16.16
CA LEU A 610 -15.97 18.66 -14.99
C LEU A 610 -17.37 19.19 -15.32
N MET A 611 -17.46 20.25 -16.12
CA MET A 611 -18.73 20.86 -16.50
C MET A 611 -19.51 20.08 -17.57
N THR A 612 -18.87 19.20 -18.32
CA THR A 612 -19.50 18.45 -19.42
C THR A 612 -19.73 16.97 -19.13
N THR A 613 -19.00 16.41 -18.15
CA THR A 613 -19.11 14.99 -17.81
C THR A 613 -20.05 14.81 -16.62
N PRO A 614 -21.06 13.92 -16.71
CA PRO A 614 -21.97 13.67 -15.60
C PRO A 614 -21.22 13.19 -14.34
N GLN A 615 -21.50 13.83 -13.22
CA GLN A 615 -20.88 13.55 -11.92
C GLN A 615 -21.93 13.03 -10.94
N LYS A 616 -21.53 12.05 -10.08
CA LYS A 616 -22.42 11.59 -8.99
C LYS A 616 -22.54 12.73 -7.96
N ASP A 617 -23.77 13.10 -7.62
CA ASP A 617 -24.09 14.22 -6.71
C ASP A 617 -23.37 14.12 -5.35
N TYR A 618 -23.34 12.91 -4.74
CA TYR A 618 -22.66 12.69 -3.46
C TYR A 618 -21.12 12.78 -3.52
N ILE A 619 -20.53 12.54 -4.71
CA ILE A 619 -19.08 12.72 -4.90
C ILE A 619 -18.73 14.19 -4.85
N ILE A 620 -19.47 15.03 -5.58
CA ILE A 620 -19.25 16.48 -5.55
C ILE A 620 -19.49 17.02 -4.15
N MET A 621 -20.65 16.74 -3.55
CA MET A 621 -20.96 17.24 -2.22
C MET A 621 -19.95 16.79 -1.15
N GLY A 622 -19.49 15.54 -1.21
CA GLY A 622 -18.45 15.05 -0.33
C GLY A 622 -17.06 15.66 -0.59
N SER A 623 -16.84 16.27 -1.75
CA SER A 623 -15.59 16.94 -2.11
C SER A 623 -15.56 18.42 -1.70
N LEU A 624 -16.69 19.11 -1.55
CA LEU A 624 -16.76 20.52 -1.17
C LEU A 624 -16.08 20.84 0.18
N GLY A 625 -16.04 19.89 1.11
CA GLY A 625 -15.28 20.03 2.35
C GLY A 625 -16.13 20.32 3.59
N PHE A 626 -17.40 19.95 3.60
CA PHE A 626 -18.21 19.93 4.84
C PHE A 626 -17.54 19.10 5.92
N SER A 627 -17.49 19.63 7.13
CA SER A 627 -16.80 18.99 8.26
C SER A 627 -17.42 17.63 8.59
N SER A 628 -16.60 16.58 8.70
CA SER A 628 -17.05 15.22 9.01
C SER A 628 -18.06 14.60 8.03
N MET A 629 -18.19 15.14 6.83
CA MET A 629 -19.12 14.69 5.80
C MET A 629 -18.37 14.25 4.52
N ALA A 630 -17.95 12.99 4.49
CA ALA A 630 -17.35 12.37 3.30
C ALA A 630 -18.44 11.86 2.32
N HIS A 631 -18.03 11.38 1.16
CA HIS A 631 -18.89 10.87 0.08
C HIS A 631 -19.97 9.91 0.56
N LYS A 632 -19.60 8.94 1.39
CA LYS A 632 -20.56 7.94 1.93
C LYS A 632 -21.68 8.58 2.74
N LYS A 633 -21.37 9.62 3.51
CA LYS A 633 -22.38 10.32 4.31
C LYS A 633 -23.30 11.17 3.45
N TRP A 634 -22.77 11.81 2.42
CA TRP A 634 -23.58 12.52 1.43
C TRP A 634 -24.42 11.56 0.60
N GLN A 635 -23.92 10.39 0.24
CA GLN A 635 -24.69 9.36 -0.45
C GLN A 635 -25.91 8.93 0.41
N GLU A 636 -25.69 8.65 1.71
CA GLU A 636 -26.79 8.32 2.64
C GLU A 636 -27.87 9.42 2.68
N ILE A 637 -27.50 10.69 2.59
CA ILE A 637 -28.41 11.82 2.61
C ILE A 637 -29.12 11.97 1.26
N LEU A 638 -28.37 12.02 0.18
CA LEU A 638 -28.89 12.29 -1.16
C LEU A 638 -29.72 11.14 -1.75
N THR A 639 -29.64 9.97 -1.16
CA THR A 639 -30.63 8.92 -1.44
C THR A 639 -32.00 9.21 -0.86
N GLN A 640 -32.11 10.01 0.20
CA GLN A 640 -33.37 10.37 0.86
C GLN A 640 -34.04 11.63 0.28
N ILE A 641 -33.23 12.58 -0.24
CA ILE A 641 -33.69 13.86 -0.74
C ILE A 641 -32.79 14.32 -1.89
N ARG A 642 -33.31 14.99 -2.89
CA ARG A 642 -32.49 15.58 -3.96
C ARG A 642 -31.69 16.78 -3.47
N LEU A 643 -30.51 16.97 -4.04
CA LEU A 643 -29.67 18.12 -3.71
C LEU A 643 -30.42 19.44 -3.94
N LYS A 644 -31.18 19.54 -5.04
CA LYS A 644 -32.03 20.70 -5.35
C LYS A 644 -33.07 20.95 -4.26
N ASP A 645 -33.72 19.92 -3.74
CA ASP A 645 -34.75 20.08 -2.70
C ASP A 645 -34.13 20.60 -1.37
N ILE A 646 -32.87 20.21 -1.07
CA ILE A 646 -32.15 20.76 0.09
C ILE A 646 -31.85 22.25 -0.14
N GLU A 647 -31.41 22.66 -1.33
CA GLU A 647 -31.18 24.05 -1.69
C GLU A 647 -32.49 24.86 -1.61
N ASP A 648 -33.60 24.34 -2.09
CA ASP A 648 -34.91 24.98 -1.98
C ASP A 648 -35.34 25.18 -0.51
N LEU A 649 -35.07 24.20 0.36
CA LEU A 649 -35.32 24.33 1.80
C LEU A 649 -34.44 25.44 2.41
N PHE A 650 -33.20 25.55 2.00
CA PHE A 650 -32.27 26.60 2.47
C PHE A 650 -32.78 28.01 2.05
N ILE A 651 -33.07 28.18 0.76
CA ILE A 651 -33.54 29.47 0.22
C ILE A 651 -34.83 29.96 0.90
N HIS A 652 -35.74 29.02 1.23
CA HIS A 652 -37.02 29.32 1.85
C HIS A 652 -36.97 29.29 3.40
N SER A 653 -35.80 29.30 4.00
CA SER A 653 -35.63 29.35 5.46
C SER A 653 -35.14 30.77 5.88
N LYS A 654 -35.67 31.28 6.98
CA LYS A 654 -35.32 32.60 7.51
C LYS A 654 -33.95 32.63 8.16
N ASP A 655 -33.56 31.49 8.76
CA ASP A 655 -32.32 31.33 9.49
C ASP A 655 -31.85 29.87 9.51
N VAL A 656 -30.67 29.66 10.06
CA VAL A 656 -30.03 28.32 10.21
C VAL A 656 -30.87 27.35 11.04
N PHE A 657 -31.62 27.88 12.04
CA PHE A 657 -32.44 27.03 12.91
C PHE A 657 -33.69 26.51 12.19
N GLU A 658 -34.36 27.39 11.42
CA GLU A 658 -35.49 26.98 10.56
C GLU A 658 -35.05 26.01 9.47
N PHE A 659 -33.92 26.26 8.84
CA PHE A 659 -33.34 25.37 7.84
C PHE A 659 -33.06 23.99 8.45
N ARG A 660 -32.38 23.93 9.61
CA ARG A 660 -32.12 22.67 10.33
C ARG A 660 -33.39 21.92 10.69
N TYR A 661 -34.42 22.67 11.15
CA TYR A 661 -35.70 22.07 11.50
C TYR A 661 -36.34 21.40 10.28
N LYS A 662 -36.46 22.12 9.15
CA LYS A 662 -36.99 21.58 7.90
C LYS A 662 -36.20 20.37 7.40
N LEU A 663 -34.87 20.40 7.50
CA LEU A 663 -34.03 19.24 7.18
C LEU A 663 -34.37 18.02 8.04
N SER A 664 -34.62 18.22 9.34
CA SER A 664 -34.92 17.11 10.26
C SER A 664 -36.26 16.43 9.98
N GLU A 665 -37.18 17.09 9.29
CA GLU A 665 -38.46 16.52 8.88
C GLU A 665 -38.31 15.59 7.65
N VAL A 666 -37.31 15.84 6.81
CA VAL A 666 -37.15 15.14 5.52
C VAL A 666 -35.95 14.17 5.48
N ILE A 667 -34.95 14.39 6.33
CA ILE A 667 -33.72 13.57 6.35
C ILE A 667 -33.61 12.81 7.67
N LYS A 668 -33.53 11.49 7.59
CA LYS A 668 -33.27 10.63 8.76
C LYS A 668 -31.76 10.48 8.97
N THR A 669 -31.19 11.35 9.78
CA THR A 669 -29.77 11.30 10.15
C THR A 669 -29.55 11.82 11.58
N GLY A 670 -28.32 11.69 12.09
CA GLY A 670 -28.01 12.17 13.45
C GLY A 670 -28.01 13.70 13.55
N THR A 671 -28.37 14.23 14.74
CA THR A 671 -28.45 15.68 15.02
C THR A 671 -27.15 16.41 14.68
N ALA A 672 -25.98 15.81 14.95
CA ALA A 672 -24.69 16.40 14.62
C ALA A 672 -24.52 16.64 13.10
N THR A 673 -24.99 15.70 12.28
CA THR A 673 -24.98 15.83 10.81
C THR A 673 -25.87 16.96 10.34
N LEU A 674 -27.10 17.06 10.88
CA LEU A 674 -28.03 18.13 10.56
C LEU A 674 -27.46 19.50 10.93
N ASN A 675 -26.83 19.61 12.11
CA ASN A 675 -26.14 20.84 12.52
C ASN A 675 -25.03 21.22 11.52
N THR A 676 -24.18 20.28 11.17
CA THR A 676 -23.09 20.52 10.20
C THR A 676 -23.62 21.03 8.85
N ILE A 677 -24.67 20.40 8.32
CA ILE A 677 -25.28 20.84 7.07
C ILE A 677 -25.81 22.26 7.22
N ALA A 678 -26.61 22.52 8.22
CA ALA A 678 -27.27 23.82 8.40
C ALA A 678 -26.29 24.97 8.66
N GLU A 679 -25.28 24.75 9.49
CA GLU A 679 -24.28 25.77 9.85
C GLU A 679 -23.31 26.09 8.70
N GLN A 680 -22.95 25.08 7.89
CA GLN A 680 -21.96 25.26 6.84
C GLN A 680 -22.57 25.52 5.45
N TRP A 681 -23.86 25.33 5.26
CA TRP A 681 -24.51 25.51 3.96
C TRP A 681 -24.30 26.90 3.39
N THR A 682 -24.47 27.95 4.19
CA THR A 682 -24.27 29.34 3.78
C THR A 682 -22.88 29.59 3.16
N PHE A 683 -21.85 28.94 3.72
CA PHE A 683 -20.49 29.04 3.19
C PHE A 683 -20.34 28.42 1.80
N PHE A 684 -21.02 27.30 1.55
CA PHE A 684 -20.95 26.57 0.30
C PHE A 684 -22.10 26.90 -0.68
N ALA A 685 -23.02 27.76 -0.32
CA ALA A 685 -24.26 28.01 -1.11
C ALA A 685 -23.98 28.34 -2.58
N LYS A 686 -23.01 29.22 -2.85
CA LYS A 686 -22.64 29.55 -4.24
C LYS A 686 -22.00 28.40 -5.00
N ASP A 687 -21.24 27.54 -4.31
CA ASP A 687 -20.67 26.34 -4.92
C ASP A 687 -21.78 25.34 -5.26
N ILE A 688 -22.75 25.18 -4.37
CA ILE A 688 -23.90 24.30 -4.56
C ILE A 688 -24.80 24.81 -5.68
N GLU A 689 -25.11 26.09 -5.70
CA GLU A 689 -25.86 26.75 -6.78
C GLU A 689 -25.13 26.53 -8.13
N PHE A 690 -23.81 26.74 -8.16
CA PHE A 690 -23.01 26.50 -9.36
C PHE A 690 -23.09 25.03 -9.81
N VAL A 691 -22.96 24.09 -8.88
CA VAL A 691 -23.05 22.65 -9.15
C VAL A 691 -24.41 22.30 -9.77
N LEU A 692 -25.49 22.77 -9.17
CA LEU A 692 -26.85 22.51 -9.65
C LEU A 692 -27.14 23.04 -11.05
N HIS A 693 -26.52 24.18 -11.44
CA HIS A 693 -26.82 24.83 -12.72
C HIS A 693 -25.81 24.47 -13.81
N ASN A 694 -24.58 24.09 -13.49
CA ASN A 694 -23.50 24.01 -14.47
C ASN A 694 -22.86 22.63 -14.59
N ILE A 695 -23.11 21.71 -13.65
CA ILE A 695 -22.54 20.36 -13.69
C ILE A 695 -23.66 19.36 -13.91
N PRO A 696 -23.59 18.51 -14.95
CA PRO A 696 -24.56 17.44 -15.14
C PRO A 696 -24.44 16.45 -13.98
N LEU A 697 -25.52 16.23 -13.23
CA LEU A 697 -25.55 15.36 -12.07
C LEU A 697 -26.22 14.03 -12.36
N ILE A 698 -25.60 12.97 -11.86
CA ILE A 698 -26.23 11.67 -11.67
C ILE A 698 -26.79 11.68 -10.26
N GLU A 699 -28.12 11.86 -10.14
CA GLU A 699 -28.78 11.94 -8.86
C GLU A 699 -28.82 10.58 -8.13
N SER A 700 -28.52 10.60 -6.85
CA SER A 700 -28.63 9.42 -5.97
C SER A 700 -30.06 9.20 -5.47
N TYR A 701 -30.92 10.21 -5.59
CA TYR A 701 -32.30 10.18 -5.12
C TYR A 701 -33.13 9.09 -5.82
N GLY A 702 -33.86 8.32 -5.04
CA GLY A 702 -34.67 7.22 -5.57
C GLY A 702 -33.91 5.93 -5.86
N ASN A 703 -32.58 5.95 -5.86
CA ASN A 703 -31.74 4.74 -5.83
C ASN A 703 -31.64 4.16 -4.41
N LEU A 704 -32.75 4.23 -3.71
CA LEU A 704 -32.83 3.83 -2.33
C LEU A 704 -32.90 2.32 -2.17
N ASN A 705 -31.93 1.79 -1.42
CA ASN A 705 -32.20 0.71 -0.47
C ASN A 705 -33.00 1.18 0.78
N VAL A 706 -33.68 2.35 0.74
CA VAL A 706 -34.50 2.87 1.85
C VAL A 706 -35.89 2.30 1.75
N GLY A 707 -36.18 1.43 2.69
CA GLY A 707 -37.46 0.67 2.74
C GLY A 707 -37.31 -0.77 2.30
N LYS A 708 -36.21 -1.21 1.74
CA LYS A 708 -35.97 -2.63 1.48
C LYS A 708 -35.43 -3.33 2.72
N LYS A 709 -35.95 -4.52 2.96
CA LYS A 709 -35.68 -5.31 4.17
C LYS A 709 -34.18 -5.50 4.38
N GLN A 710 -33.76 -5.34 5.62
CA GLN A 710 -32.39 -5.62 6.05
C GLN A 710 -32.27 -7.12 6.36
N ILE A 711 -31.47 -7.82 5.56
CA ILE A 711 -31.30 -9.28 5.63
C ILE A 711 -29.93 -9.59 6.19
N ARG A 712 -29.88 -10.37 7.25
CA ARG A 712 -28.64 -10.82 7.90
C ARG A 712 -28.61 -12.33 7.98
N PHE A 713 -27.41 -12.90 8.18
CA PHE A 713 -27.18 -14.33 8.19
C PHE A 713 -26.56 -14.75 9.54
N SER A 714 -26.91 -15.93 10.00
CA SER A 714 -26.38 -16.53 11.22
C SER A 714 -26.14 -18.02 11.06
N GLY A 715 -24.91 -18.46 11.35
CA GLY A 715 -24.53 -19.87 11.18
C GLY A 715 -24.37 -20.32 9.73
N ILE A 716 -24.58 -19.40 8.78
CA ILE A 716 -24.42 -19.61 7.34
C ILE A 716 -23.63 -18.44 6.79
N ARG A 717 -22.83 -18.71 5.78
CA ARG A 717 -22.26 -17.72 4.89
C ARG A 717 -22.67 -18.06 3.47
N ASN A 718 -23.31 -17.13 2.83
CA ASN A 718 -23.73 -17.26 1.44
C ASN A 718 -23.62 -15.89 0.76
N GLU A 719 -22.39 -15.57 0.39
CA GLU A 719 -22.03 -14.31 -0.26
C GLU A 719 -22.78 -14.14 -1.58
N GLN A 720 -22.94 -15.21 -2.35
CA GLN A 720 -23.69 -15.18 -3.62
C GLN A 720 -25.14 -14.78 -3.42
N LEU A 721 -25.81 -15.34 -2.41
CA LEU A 721 -27.19 -14.97 -2.11
C LEU A 721 -27.28 -13.54 -1.57
N ALA A 722 -26.34 -13.12 -0.73
CA ALA A 722 -26.27 -11.75 -0.23
C ALA A 722 -26.07 -10.75 -1.38
N GLU A 723 -25.22 -11.07 -2.35
CA GLU A 723 -24.99 -10.26 -3.54
C GLU A 723 -26.20 -10.22 -4.47
N GLN A 724 -26.84 -11.35 -4.72
CA GLN A 724 -28.09 -11.40 -5.48
C GLN A 724 -29.19 -10.53 -4.84
N LEU A 725 -29.33 -10.62 -3.52
CA LEU A 725 -30.31 -9.80 -2.77
C LEU A 725 -29.93 -8.31 -2.82
N SER A 726 -28.65 -7.99 -2.76
CA SER A 726 -28.14 -6.62 -2.89
C SER A 726 -28.39 -6.06 -4.30
N THR A 727 -28.22 -6.88 -5.34
CA THR A 727 -28.55 -6.51 -6.73
C THR A 727 -30.05 -6.24 -6.91
N LEU A 728 -30.89 -6.97 -6.18
CA LEU A 728 -32.33 -6.73 -6.09
C LEU A 728 -32.66 -5.52 -5.22
N GLY A 729 -31.64 -4.90 -4.62
CA GLY A 729 -31.72 -3.67 -3.85
C GLY A 729 -32.06 -3.85 -2.37
N TYR A 730 -31.90 -5.04 -1.79
CA TYR A 730 -32.04 -5.29 -0.35
C TYR A 730 -30.72 -5.03 0.38
N ASP A 731 -30.78 -4.62 1.65
CA ASP A 731 -29.59 -4.51 2.50
C ASP A 731 -29.23 -5.91 3.04
N ALA A 732 -28.61 -6.73 2.20
CA ALA A 732 -28.21 -8.08 2.55
C ALA A 732 -26.70 -8.15 2.85
N ASP A 733 -26.37 -8.69 4.04
CA ASP A 733 -24.98 -8.88 4.48
C ASP A 733 -24.88 -10.19 5.27
N ASP A 734 -24.19 -11.18 4.69
CA ASP A 734 -24.03 -12.52 5.26
C ASP A 734 -23.15 -12.55 6.51
N ASN A 735 -22.41 -11.46 6.75
CA ASN A 735 -21.53 -11.27 7.91
C ASN A 735 -22.02 -10.17 8.88
N GLY A 736 -23.03 -9.42 8.47
CA GLY A 736 -23.56 -8.27 9.21
C GLY A 736 -24.08 -8.60 10.60
N SER A 737 -23.96 -7.65 11.51
CA SER A 737 -24.51 -7.78 12.87
C SER A 737 -26.03 -7.59 12.85
N VAL A 738 -26.75 -8.34 13.69
CA VAL A 738 -28.17 -8.13 13.93
C VAL A 738 -28.35 -6.85 14.75
N THR A 739 -29.21 -5.96 14.25
CA THR A 739 -29.57 -4.69 14.86
C THR A 739 -31.09 -4.59 15.01
N LYS A 740 -31.58 -3.54 15.67
CA LYS A 740 -33.03 -3.26 15.75
C LYS A 740 -33.70 -3.00 14.38
N LYS A 741 -32.88 -2.77 13.33
CA LYS A 741 -33.32 -2.54 11.94
C LYS A 741 -33.33 -3.82 11.10
N THR A 742 -32.86 -4.93 11.64
CA THR A 742 -32.84 -6.21 10.89
C THR A 742 -34.23 -6.75 10.72
N ASP A 743 -34.68 -6.93 9.48
CA ASP A 743 -36.01 -7.44 9.14
C ASP A 743 -36.00 -8.96 9.03
N ILE A 744 -34.94 -9.54 8.44
CA ILE A 744 -34.86 -11.00 8.24
C ILE A 744 -33.49 -11.49 8.72
N LEU A 745 -33.48 -12.54 9.53
CA LEU A 745 -32.27 -13.28 9.88
C LEU A 745 -32.34 -14.68 9.28
N LEU A 746 -31.48 -14.97 8.32
CA LEU A 746 -31.38 -16.29 7.69
C LEU A 746 -30.52 -17.21 8.56
N ILE A 747 -31.00 -18.42 8.80
CA ILE A 747 -30.39 -19.46 9.63
C ILE A 747 -30.26 -20.77 8.86
N PRO A 748 -29.34 -21.70 9.25
CA PRO A 748 -29.12 -22.97 8.54
C PRO A 748 -30.35 -23.88 8.49
N TYR A 749 -31.05 -24.02 9.61
CA TYR A 749 -32.19 -24.90 9.79
C TYR A 749 -33.07 -24.40 10.96
N GLU A 750 -34.27 -24.84 11.01
CA GLU A 750 -35.23 -24.49 12.07
C GLU A 750 -34.76 -24.93 13.45
N GLY A 751 -34.81 -24.03 14.43
CA GLY A 751 -34.28 -24.26 15.78
C GLY A 751 -32.79 -23.96 15.98
N PHE A 752 -32.09 -23.48 14.96
CA PHE A 752 -30.68 -23.05 15.12
C PHE A 752 -30.57 -21.89 16.10
N THR A 753 -29.60 -22.00 17.05
CA THR A 753 -29.36 -21.01 18.11
C THR A 753 -27.95 -20.41 18.01
N SER A 754 -27.88 -19.11 18.21
CA SER A 754 -26.61 -18.33 18.22
C SER A 754 -26.82 -17.01 18.95
N ASN A 755 -25.76 -16.26 19.20
CA ASN A 755 -25.87 -14.90 19.74
C ASN A 755 -26.69 -13.96 18.81
N LYS A 756 -26.65 -14.19 17.49
CA LYS A 756 -27.45 -13.42 16.52
C LYS A 756 -28.93 -13.79 16.59
N THR A 757 -29.25 -15.07 16.73
CA THR A 757 -30.66 -15.52 16.87
C THR A 757 -31.27 -15.04 18.19
N GLN A 758 -30.51 -15.07 19.30
CA GLN A 758 -30.93 -14.51 20.59
C GLN A 758 -31.23 -13.02 20.50
N LYS A 759 -30.37 -12.25 19.83
CA LYS A 759 -30.63 -10.82 19.58
C LYS A 759 -31.83 -10.58 18.67
N ALA A 760 -32.01 -11.39 17.64
CA ALA A 760 -33.17 -11.30 16.75
C ALA A 760 -34.47 -11.61 17.47
N SER A 761 -34.50 -12.63 18.36
CA SER A 761 -35.68 -12.99 19.16
C SER A 761 -36.15 -11.88 20.11
N THR A 762 -35.27 -10.97 20.51
CA THR A 762 -35.61 -9.80 21.31
C THR A 762 -36.26 -8.67 20.52
N ASN A 763 -36.26 -8.77 19.17
CA ASN A 763 -36.85 -7.78 18.28
C ASN A 763 -38.08 -8.39 17.55
N PRO A 764 -39.29 -8.02 17.94
CA PRO A 764 -40.53 -8.60 17.37
C PRO A 764 -40.72 -8.39 15.87
N SER A 765 -40.00 -7.42 15.28
CA SER A 765 -40.05 -7.13 13.85
C SER A 765 -39.05 -7.96 13.01
N THR A 766 -38.16 -8.71 13.65
CA THR A 766 -37.20 -9.54 12.92
C THR A 766 -37.74 -10.95 12.69
N LEU A 767 -37.87 -11.33 11.42
CA LEU A 767 -38.21 -12.71 11.04
C LEU A 767 -36.95 -13.58 11.05
N ILE A 768 -37.01 -14.72 11.75
CA ILE A 768 -35.94 -15.72 11.72
C ILE A 768 -36.37 -16.82 10.77
N VAL A 769 -35.64 -17.01 9.66
CA VAL A 769 -36.07 -17.88 8.56
C VAL A 769 -34.96 -18.85 8.17
N PRO A 770 -35.23 -20.17 8.07
CA PRO A 770 -34.27 -21.10 7.48
C PRO A 770 -33.96 -20.73 6.03
N ILE A 771 -32.66 -20.78 5.67
CA ILE A 771 -32.20 -20.32 4.34
C ILE A 771 -32.89 -21.10 3.20
N GLN A 772 -33.15 -22.40 3.40
CA GLN A 772 -33.79 -23.24 2.40
C GLN A 772 -35.27 -22.83 2.19
N ASP A 773 -35.96 -22.48 3.26
CA ASP A 773 -37.34 -21.97 3.16
C ASP A 773 -37.38 -20.58 2.52
N PHE A 774 -36.41 -19.73 2.89
CA PHE A 774 -36.25 -18.42 2.25
C PHE A 774 -36.01 -18.54 0.75
N MET A 775 -35.08 -19.40 0.31
CA MET A 775 -34.75 -19.59 -1.11
C MET A 775 -35.96 -20.17 -1.91
N ASN A 776 -36.74 -21.05 -1.30
CA ASN A 776 -37.91 -21.63 -1.95
C ASN A 776 -39.10 -20.66 -2.04
N ASN A 777 -39.14 -19.64 -1.19
CA ASN A 777 -40.28 -18.73 -1.03
C ASN A 777 -39.81 -17.24 -0.99
N MET A 778 -38.80 -16.87 -1.76
CA MET A 778 -38.20 -15.52 -1.73
C MET A 778 -39.24 -14.41 -1.86
N ASP A 779 -40.18 -14.54 -2.81
CA ASP A 779 -41.22 -13.54 -3.04
C ASP A 779 -42.07 -13.27 -1.81
N LYS A 780 -42.36 -14.31 -1.02
CA LYS A 780 -43.14 -14.19 0.23
C LYS A 780 -42.43 -13.36 1.29
N TYR A 781 -41.11 -13.49 1.37
CA TYR A 781 -40.28 -12.83 2.40
C TYR A 781 -39.79 -11.45 1.96
N LEU A 782 -39.69 -11.21 0.66
CA LEU A 782 -39.17 -9.96 0.09
C LEU A 782 -40.29 -8.93 -0.21
N GLN A 783 -41.53 -9.34 -0.26
CA GLN A 783 -42.71 -8.44 -0.24
C GLN A 783 -42.78 -7.78 1.14
#